data_d1f01976846d97f2f8c2e07d93bd9196
#
_entry.id   d1f01976846d97f2f8c2e07d93bd9196
#
_cell.length_a   1.000
_cell.length_b   1.000
_cell.length_c   1.000
_cell.angle_alpha   90.00
_cell.angle_beta   90.00
_cell.angle_gamma   90.00
#
_symmetry.space_group_name_H-M   'P 1'
#
loop_
_entity.id
_entity.type
_entity.pdbx_description
1 polymer ?
#
loop_
_entity_poly.entity_id
_entity_poly.type
_entity_poly.pdbx_seq_one_letter_code
_entity_poly.pdbx_strand_id
1 'polypeptide(L)'
;MKILIVITGLLLAMPAYSFAQTRIGGRVLGEGREPIAGAGITAAMEPDGAIKTFAFSDRDGRFSLAISFEADSVILAVSQMGYENQVRKIANRSQEVEFTLSKKAFELTGVVVRAPVIERIGDTIIYHVPAFIREQDRVIGDVLRRLPGIDVLSDGRVLYQGRPILKYYIEGLDLLGGRYNLANQNLPARAVSQVQIIENHQPIRILEERVFSDQASLNIRLNRDVTWTGTAQLGSGIAPALWDVSATPMLFTRNNQMLLSYQTNNTGENVASELNVLTIEALIDRAHTLFEKNEWVQVQTLPRPGLSERAWLDNNSHLVTANYLRRLRRDFELRLNTSYLNDMQRQEGGAFSQIFTPADTISFFQNVNNEMRDHSLENKLTLTRNIPRKYLRNELEINTGWDTRRGFVNEGMDGLLNVRQEVKSPEASVSNRFRTMLPVGDHIVALRSYTSYINTSQSLHVRPGAFAGLLNYAIPYDALHQDVNLAGFFTHNSISTTMAYNIFSFTPSVGFLLRNRRLSSDMLKWEGGIAETLSPEFRNNLEFNNTSTYASLQSQFRYKTWRVEASGRLVLNHFGIHNIGQYRSAPVRRTDFEPSLSVHKDINPRWRISSFLSAGNSYGTIDQLFEGFILTHYRQLQRNSAEFFEQSAQSFRLSGDYRNPLLARFFNLAYAYSRTHSNLIFSHEIDPSGFTQVQTHERPNTRHTHQVNFRWSRHIRDLRTNITLNPNYFLTTQEFKINNDFVNIQSHNLLANARLEKEIFTWFDAMYSASFGIGMTDIGKIHNQRFSVQSHKLHLNLFPATNHRFNLDMEYYRSNLQDNENSLMLFNMSYNFKLPQRRIELYLEWNNILNNRNFHTIISSQHSIISRSYLLRPSQLQVGLRFSLQ
;
A
#
# COMPACT_ATOMS: atom_id res chain seq x y z
N MET A 1 27.64 -15.26 -21.62
CA MET A 1 28.99 -14.79 -21.19
C MET A 1 29.67 -13.82 -22.18
N LYS A 2 29.48 -13.96 -23.51
CA LYS A 2 30.09 -13.03 -24.51
C LYS A 2 29.41 -11.64 -24.60
N ILE A 3 28.16 -11.49 -24.21
CA ILE A 3 27.43 -10.21 -24.22
C ILE A 3 27.77 -9.34 -22.98
N LEU A 4 28.10 -9.96 -21.86
CA LEU A 4 28.47 -9.25 -20.63
C LEU A 4 29.82 -8.53 -20.74
N ILE A 5 30.76 -9.07 -21.54
CA ILE A 5 32.11 -8.49 -21.76
C ILE A 5 32.03 -7.25 -22.66
N VAL A 6 31.10 -7.22 -23.62
CA VAL A 6 30.95 -6.08 -24.54
C VAL A 6 30.34 -4.87 -23.82
N ILE A 7 29.42 -5.08 -22.89
CA ILE A 7 28.79 -4.00 -22.10
C ILE A 7 29.76 -3.41 -21.09
N THR A 8 30.65 -4.21 -20.50
CA THR A 8 31.69 -3.72 -19.57
C THR A 8 32.79 -2.93 -20.30
N GLY A 9 33.08 -3.24 -21.56
CA GLY A 9 34.06 -2.52 -22.38
C GLY A 9 33.58 -1.15 -22.87
N LEU A 10 32.25 -0.97 -23.04
CA LEU A 10 31.68 0.31 -23.51
C LEU A 10 31.55 1.37 -22.41
N LEU A 11 31.61 0.99 -21.12
CA LEU A 11 31.53 1.90 -19.97
C LEU A 11 32.89 2.51 -19.53
N LEU A 12 34.00 2.07 -20.10
CA LEU A 12 35.35 2.53 -19.73
C LEU A 12 35.93 3.56 -20.71
N ALA A 13 35.24 3.91 -21.78
CA ALA A 13 35.74 4.84 -22.79
C ALA A 13 34.95 6.17 -22.80
N MET A 14 34.92 6.89 -21.67
CA MET A 14 34.53 8.30 -21.68
C MET A 14 35.77 9.17 -21.57
N PRO A 15 36.03 10.08 -22.52
CA PRO A 15 37.15 11.03 -22.39
C PRO A 15 36.88 12.02 -21.25
N ALA A 16 37.85 12.19 -20.38
CA ALA A 16 37.86 13.26 -19.40
C ALA A 16 38.10 14.59 -20.10
N TYR A 17 37.02 15.37 -20.26
CA TYR A 17 37.19 16.76 -20.69
C TYR A 17 37.79 17.56 -19.53
N SER A 18 39.04 17.99 -19.69
CA SER A 18 39.69 18.96 -18.83
C SER A 18 39.28 20.36 -19.30
N PHE A 19 38.39 21.02 -18.55
CA PHE A 19 38.07 22.44 -18.85
C PHE A 19 39.20 23.32 -18.30
N ALA A 20 39.78 24.17 -19.15
CA ALA A 20 40.68 25.22 -18.71
C ALA A 20 39.91 26.24 -17.86
N GLN A 21 40.22 26.37 -16.59
CA GLN A 21 39.62 27.38 -15.71
C GLN A 21 40.33 28.72 -15.90
N THR A 22 39.54 29.74 -16.31
CA THR A 22 40.00 31.13 -16.32
C THR A 22 39.98 31.68 -14.90
N ARG A 23 41.07 32.29 -14.46
CA ARG A 23 41.20 32.88 -13.12
C ARG A 23 41.23 34.40 -13.20
N ILE A 24 40.26 35.06 -12.62
CA ILE A 24 40.19 36.53 -12.52
C ILE A 24 40.50 36.88 -11.06
N GLY A 25 41.64 37.60 -10.90
CA GLY A 25 42.04 38.17 -9.62
C GLY A 25 41.76 39.68 -9.57
N GLY A 26 41.93 40.28 -8.41
CA GLY A 26 41.83 41.72 -8.29
C GLY A 26 41.73 42.24 -6.88
N ARG A 27 41.45 43.54 -6.77
CA ARG A 27 41.27 44.24 -5.51
C ARG A 27 40.01 45.06 -5.48
N VAL A 28 39.38 45.10 -4.30
CA VAL A 28 38.26 45.99 -4.01
C VAL A 28 38.70 47.04 -3.01
N LEU A 29 38.62 48.29 -3.41
CA LEU A 29 39.08 49.44 -2.63
C LEU A 29 37.91 50.41 -2.41
N GLY A 30 37.97 51.24 -1.36
CA GLY A 30 37.13 52.41 -1.18
C GLY A 30 37.69 53.60 -1.86
N GLU A 31 36.95 54.74 -1.95
CA GLU A 31 37.40 56.01 -2.58
C GLU A 31 38.71 56.56 -1.98
N GLY A 32 39.00 56.29 -0.69
CA GLY A 32 40.23 56.66 -0.03
C GLY A 32 41.38 55.65 -0.25
N ARG A 33 41.24 54.67 -1.17
CA ARG A 33 42.16 53.54 -1.41
C ARG A 33 42.31 52.57 -0.26
N GLU A 34 41.45 52.64 0.76
CA GLU A 34 41.39 51.63 1.83
C GLU A 34 40.89 50.28 1.26
N PRO A 35 41.47 49.14 1.64
CA PRO A 35 40.96 47.84 1.19
C PRO A 35 39.63 47.52 1.83
N ILE A 36 38.70 47.01 1.02
CA ILE A 36 37.39 46.58 1.47
C ILE A 36 37.37 45.06 1.59
N ALA A 37 37.31 44.57 2.86
CA ALA A 37 37.21 43.18 3.18
C ALA A 37 35.75 42.68 3.12
N GLY A 38 35.53 41.45 2.66
CA GLY A 38 34.19 40.82 2.66
C GLY A 38 33.25 41.32 1.57
N ALA A 39 33.76 42.12 0.59
CA ALA A 39 32.94 42.45 -0.60
C ALA A 39 32.63 41.18 -1.40
N GLY A 40 31.39 40.98 -1.77
CA GLY A 40 30.92 39.88 -2.63
C GLY A 40 31.15 40.21 -4.10
N ILE A 41 31.94 39.42 -4.80
CA ILE A 41 32.22 39.51 -6.24
C ILE A 41 31.47 38.34 -6.90
N THR A 42 30.52 38.64 -7.76
CA THR A 42 29.78 37.66 -8.53
C THR A 42 30.06 37.75 -10.01
N ALA A 43 30.00 36.62 -10.71
CA ALA A 43 30.13 36.57 -12.16
C ALA A 43 28.91 35.99 -12.83
N ALA A 44 28.43 36.66 -13.87
CA ALA A 44 27.31 36.26 -14.71
C ALA A 44 27.65 36.47 -16.20
N MET A 45 26.86 35.88 -17.10
CA MET A 45 26.98 36.07 -18.57
C MET A 45 26.23 37.31 -19.04
N GLU A 46 25.17 37.72 -18.36
CA GLU A 46 24.35 38.89 -18.68
C GLU A 46 24.16 39.73 -17.42
N PRO A 47 23.85 41.06 -17.56
CA PRO A 47 23.78 41.97 -16.41
C PRO A 47 22.83 41.53 -15.31
N ASP A 48 21.67 40.93 -15.66
CA ASP A 48 20.65 40.43 -14.74
C ASP A 48 20.55 38.91 -14.78
N GLY A 49 21.58 38.22 -15.29
CA GLY A 49 21.61 36.78 -15.46
C GLY A 49 21.88 36.03 -14.15
N ALA A 50 21.65 34.73 -14.19
CA ALA A 50 21.96 33.87 -13.04
C ALA A 50 23.44 33.90 -12.69
N ILE A 51 23.78 34.13 -11.41
CA ILE A 51 25.14 34.08 -10.88
C ILE A 51 25.75 32.70 -11.14
N LYS A 52 26.86 32.65 -11.83
CA LYS A 52 27.57 31.40 -12.20
C LYS A 52 28.68 31.01 -11.21
N THR A 53 29.33 32.01 -10.65
CA THR A 53 30.39 31.81 -9.63
C THR A 53 30.53 33.08 -8.80
N PHE A 54 31.10 32.97 -7.61
CA PHE A 54 31.32 34.10 -6.72
C PHE A 54 32.58 33.91 -5.88
N ALA A 55 33.10 35.01 -5.34
CA ALA A 55 34.18 35.06 -4.36
C ALA A 55 33.95 36.22 -3.37
N PHE A 56 34.71 36.24 -2.29
CA PHE A 56 34.73 37.38 -1.37
C PHE A 56 36.14 37.97 -1.31
N SER A 57 36.25 39.28 -1.14
CA SER A 57 37.51 39.93 -0.89
C SER A 57 38.08 39.59 0.51
N ASP A 58 39.40 39.41 0.61
CA ASP A 58 40.12 39.18 1.85
C ASP A 58 40.34 40.49 2.64
N ARG A 59 41.16 40.44 3.75
CA ARG A 59 41.43 41.59 4.58
C ARG A 59 42.22 42.70 3.87
N ASP A 60 42.95 42.35 2.81
CA ASP A 60 43.70 43.28 1.97
C ASP A 60 42.88 43.72 0.75
N GLY A 61 41.60 43.42 0.73
CA GLY A 61 40.66 43.72 -0.38
C GLY A 61 40.89 42.83 -1.61
N ARG A 62 41.76 41.82 -1.57
CA ARG A 62 42.08 40.96 -2.72
C ARG A 62 41.03 39.88 -2.90
N PHE A 63 40.72 39.55 -4.16
CA PHE A 63 39.85 38.41 -4.47
C PHE A 63 40.43 37.57 -5.61
N SER A 64 39.95 36.32 -5.71
CA SER A 64 40.29 35.42 -6.81
C SER A 64 39.04 34.59 -7.17
N LEU A 65 38.64 34.72 -8.42
CA LEU A 65 37.42 34.09 -8.95
C LEU A 65 37.81 33.13 -10.07
N ALA A 66 37.37 31.87 -9.95
CA ALA A 66 37.58 30.86 -10.99
C ALA A 66 36.33 30.81 -11.89
N ILE A 67 36.50 31.00 -13.19
CA ILE A 67 35.44 30.92 -14.20
C ILE A 67 35.53 29.54 -14.85
N SER A 68 34.48 28.77 -14.75
CA SER A 68 34.38 27.38 -15.26
C SER A 68 33.34 27.24 -16.40
N PHE A 69 32.92 28.35 -16.99
CA PHE A 69 31.95 28.37 -18.10
C PHE A 69 32.51 29.12 -19.29
N GLU A 70 32.10 28.71 -20.49
CA GLU A 70 32.52 29.33 -21.75
C GLU A 70 31.67 30.57 -22.04
N ALA A 71 32.33 31.70 -22.22
CA ALA A 71 31.76 32.95 -22.69
C ALA A 71 32.91 33.86 -23.16
N ASP A 72 32.73 34.71 -24.17
CA ASP A 72 33.73 35.67 -24.62
C ASP A 72 33.98 36.78 -23.60
N SER A 73 32.96 37.05 -22.78
CA SER A 73 33.01 38.09 -21.75
C SER A 73 32.21 37.68 -20.52
N VAL A 74 32.61 38.22 -19.37
CA VAL A 74 31.96 37.95 -18.08
C VAL A 74 31.59 39.30 -17.45
N ILE A 75 30.41 39.35 -16.84
CA ILE A 75 29.98 40.52 -16.09
C ILE A 75 30.30 40.25 -14.62
N LEU A 76 31.23 41.04 -14.07
CA LEU A 76 31.50 41.05 -12.64
C LEU A 76 30.66 42.12 -11.96
N ALA A 77 29.95 41.70 -10.91
CA ALA A 77 29.27 42.63 -10.02
C ALA A 77 29.92 42.54 -8.63
N VAL A 78 30.30 43.66 -8.09
CA VAL A 78 30.89 43.81 -6.77
C VAL A 78 29.90 44.54 -5.87
N SER A 79 29.61 43.92 -4.72
CA SER A 79 28.65 44.44 -3.74
C SER A 79 29.24 44.37 -2.33
N GLN A 80 29.02 45.41 -1.56
CA GLN A 80 29.37 45.43 -0.13
C GLN A 80 28.35 46.31 0.61
N MET A 81 27.94 45.87 1.78
CA MET A 81 27.01 46.62 2.61
C MET A 81 27.59 48.00 2.97
N GLY A 82 26.79 49.05 2.69
CA GLY A 82 27.23 50.44 2.90
C GLY A 82 27.97 51.07 1.71
N TYR A 83 28.10 50.38 0.58
CA TYR A 83 28.72 50.89 -0.65
C TYR A 83 27.78 50.74 -1.84
N GLU A 84 28.04 51.51 -2.88
CA GLU A 84 27.32 51.39 -4.15
C GLU A 84 27.87 50.23 -4.98
N ASN A 85 26.96 49.43 -5.50
CA ASN A 85 27.34 48.26 -6.28
C ASN A 85 27.97 48.67 -7.60
N GLN A 86 29.07 48.06 -7.95
CA GLN A 86 29.72 48.23 -9.26
C GLN A 86 29.58 46.99 -10.13
N VAL A 87 29.23 47.24 -11.41
CA VAL A 87 29.12 46.16 -12.41
C VAL A 87 30.06 46.53 -13.57
N ARG A 88 30.90 45.56 -13.97
CA ARG A 88 31.84 45.73 -15.08
C ARG A 88 31.88 44.54 -16.00
N LYS A 89 31.76 44.72 -17.28
CA LYS A 89 31.91 43.67 -18.28
C LYS A 89 33.41 43.60 -18.66
N ILE A 90 33.99 42.39 -18.56
CA ILE A 90 35.39 42.14 -18.89
C ILE A 90 35.50 40.92 -19.81
N ALA A 91 36.60 40.79 -20.53
CA ALA A 91 36.90 39.60 -21.37
C ALA A 91 37.15 38.38 -20.46
N ASN A 92 36.66 37.21 -20.85
CA ASN A 92 36.83 35.94 -20.13
C ASN A 92 38.25 35.38 -20.34
N ARG A 93 39.25 36.05 -19.76
CA ARG A 93 40.63 35.62 -19.73
C ARG A 93 41.24 35.92 -18.37
N SER A 94 42.32 35.22 -18.02
CA SER A 94 42.99 35.45 -16.76
C SER A 94 43.57 36.85 -16.74
N GLN A 95 43.14 37.69 -15.78
CA GLN A 95 43.48 39.09 -15.65
C GLN A 95 43.25 39.58 -14.22
N GLU A 96 43.86 40.71 -13.87
CA GLU A 96 43.59 41.41 -12.62
C GLU A 96 42.69 42.62 -12.87
N VAL A 97 41.74 42.85 -11.95
CA VAL A 97 40.72 43.92 -12.04
C VAL A 97 40.62 44.62 -10.68
N GLU A 98 40.66 45.97 -10.69
CA GLU A 98 40.46 46.77 -9.51
C GLU A 98 39.09 47.42 -9.52
N PHE A 99 38.37 47.36 -8.41
CA PHE A 99 37.10 47.99 -8.17
C PHE A 99 37.21 49.02 -7.05
N THR A 100 36.69 50.22 -7.27
CA THR A 100 36.66 51.27 -6.26
C THR A 100 35.18 51.55 -5.93
N LEU A 101 34.76 51.25 -4.72
CA LEU A 101 33.38 51.41 -4.28
C LEU A 101 33.18 52.71 -3.51
N SER A 102 32.15 53.47 -3.87
CA SER A 102 31.72 54.66 -3.19
C SER A 102 30.79 54.35 -2.02
N LYS A 103 30.97 55.03 -0.89
CA LYS A 103 30.10 54.87 0.27
C LYS A 103 28.67 55.33 -0.06
N LYS A 104 27.70 54.50 0.18
CA LYS A 104 26.26 54.80 0.01
C LYS A 104 25.50 54.40 1.25
N ALA A 105 24.82 55.38 1.88
CA ALA A 105 23.88 55.03 2.95
C ALA A 105 22.65 54.35 2.37
N PHE A 106 22.43 53.11 2.77
CA PHE A 106 21.18 52.36 2.45
C PHE A 106 20.18 52.61 3.55
N GLU A 107 19.06 53.25 3.20
CA GLU A 107 17.86 53.11 4.01
C GLU A 107 17.40 51.63 3.91
N LEU A 108 17.45 50.92 5.01
CA LEU A 108 16.88 49.57 5.11
C LEU A 108 15.37 49.69 5.02
N THR A 109 14.84 49.56 3.83
CA THR A 109 13.42 49.21 3.65
C THR A 109 13.17 47.94 4.46
N GLY A 110 12.23 48.01 5.40
CA GLY A 110 11.94 46.94 6.33
C GLY A 110 11.81 45.60 5.59
N VAL A 111 12.72 44.67 5.88
CA VAL A 111 12.67 43.31 5.34
C VAL A 111 11.49 42.61 5.98
N VAL A 112 10.39 42.51 5.24
CA VAL A 112 9.32 41.60 5.59
C VAL A 112 9.87 40.19 5.42
N VAL A 113 10.38 39.61 6.49
CA VAL A 113 10.78 38.19 6.54
C VAL A 113 9.48 37.37 6.43
N ARG A 114 9.11 36.99 5.23
CA ARG A 114 8.10 35.95 5.03
C ARG A 114 8.75 34.63 5.43
N ALA A 115 8.21 33.98 6.44
CA ALA A 115 8.63 32.64 6.78
C ALA A 115 8.58 31.75 5.52
N PRO A 116 9.61 30.92 5.25
CA PRO A 116 9.62 30.05 4.08
C PRO A 116 8.42 29.10 4.15
N VAL A 117 7.73 28.93 3.04
CA VAL A 117 6.57 28.03 2.93
C VAL A 117 6.95 26.59 3.18
N ILE A 118 8.17 26.22 2.76
CA ILE A 118 8.81 24.93 2.98
C ILE A 118 10.22 25.19 3.52
N GLU A 119 10.54 24.56 4.63
CA GLU A 119 11.84 24.67 5.29
C GLU A 119 12.49 23.31 5.42
N ARG A 120 13.81 23.25 5.41
CA ARG A 120 14.57 22.03 5.69
C ARG A 120 15.53 22.24 6.84
N ILE A 121 15.36 21.44 7.90
CA ILE A 121 16.25 21.43 9.07
C ILE A 121 16.81 20.01 9.22
N GLY A 122 18.10 19.85 8.91
CA GLY A 122 18.73 18.53 8.89
C GLY A 122 18.02 17.57 7.93
N ASP A 123 17.55 16.45 8.45
CA ASP A 123 16.78 15.43 7.71
C ASP A 123 15.26 15.66 7.75
N THR A 124 14.80 16.81 8.27
CA THR A 124 13.38 17.12 8.37
C THR A 124 12.98 18.20 7.36
N ILE A 125 11.99 17.90 6.53
CA ILE A 125 11.32 18.86 5.65
C ILE A 125 10.05 19.30 6.35
N ILE A 126 9.88 20.60 6.54
CA ILE A 126 8.76 21.23 7.25
C ILE A 126 7.92 21.98 6.25
N TYR A 127 6.66 21.62 6.14
CA TYR A 127 5.65 22.32 5.38
C TYR A 127 4.80 23.15 6.36
N HIS A 128 4.79 24.47 6.21
CA HIS A 128 3.93 25.36 6.99
C HIS A 128 2.50 25.31 6.44
N VAL A 129 1.64 24.54 7.09
CA VAL A 129 0.29 24.22 6.62
C VAL A 129 -0.56 25.44 6.27
N PRO A 130 -0.54 26.56 7.02
CA PRO A 130 -1.29 27.77 6.64
C PRO A 130 -1.02 28.30 5.25
N ALA A 131 0.18 28.08 4.69
CA ALA A 131 0.54 28.49 3.34
C ALA A 131 -0.03 27.58 2.24
N PHE A 132 -0.47 26.37 2.59
CA PHE A 132 -1.04 25.37 1.68
C PHE A 132 -2.55 25.19 1.83
N ILE A 133 -3.12 25.66 2.95
CA ILE A 133 -4.56 25.59 3.18
C ILE A 133 -5.29 26.46 2.16
N ARG A 134 -6.30 25.86 1.55
CA ARG A 134 -7.28 26.53 0.70
C ARG A 134 -8.62 26.59 1.44
N GLU A 135 -9.53 27.42 0.98
CA GLU A 135 -10.86 27.56 1.59
C GLU A 135 -11.66 26.27 1.62
N GLN A 136 -11.44 25.42 0.60
CA GLN A 136 -12.11 24.13 0.46
C GLN A 136 -11.60 23.05 1.40
N ASP A 137 -10.41 23.23 2.00
CA ASP A 137 -9.82 22.17 2.84
C ASP A 137 -10.55 22.06 4.16
N ARG A 138 -11.00 20.89 4.42
CA ARG A 138 -11.70 20.53 5.65
C ARG A 138 -10.77 19.83 6.64
N VAL A 139 -10.09 18.81 6.16
CA VAL A 139 -9.26 17.92 6.96
C VAL A 139 -7.80 17.90 6.46
N ILE A 140 -6.90 17.45 7.31
CA ILE A 140 -5.47 17.43 6.96
C ILE A 140 -5.18 16.57 5.72
N GLY A 141 -5.96 15.53 5.46
CA GLY A 141 -5.86 14.72 4.26
C GLY A 141 -6.01 15.51 2.96
N ASP A 142 -6.84 16.58 2.95
CA ASP A 142 -7.01 17.45 1.79
C ASP A 142 -5.74 18.25 1.50
N VAL A 143 -5.07 18.70 2.55
CA VAL A 143 -3.80 19.43 2.44
C VAL A 143 -2.67 18.49 2.02
N LEU A 144 -2.56 17.30 2.64
CA LEU A 144 -1.51 16.32 2.35
C LEU A 144 -1.45 15.95 0.86
N ARG A 145 -2.60 15.84 0.18
CA ARG A 145 -2.66 15.53 -1.26
C ARG A 145 -1.99 16.56 -2.15
N ARG A 146 -1.78 17.77 -1.66
CA ARG A 146 -1.18 18.89 -2.41
C ARG A 146 0.23 19.24 -1.99
N LEU A 147 0.73 18.68 -0.90
CA LEU A 147 2.10 18.95 -0.48
C LEU A 147 3.09 18.33 -1.48
N PRO A 148 4.07 19.11 -1.97
CA PRO A 148 5.05 18.59 -2.93
C PRO A 148 5.79 17.35 -2.43
N GLY A 149 5.80 16.28 -3.23
CA GLY A 149 6.47 15.02 -2.91
C GLY A 149 5.66 14.09 -2.01
N ILE A 150 4.45 14.47 -1.61
CA ILE A 150 3.50 13.64 -0.87
C ILE A 150 2.38 13.23 -1.80
N ASP A 151 2.06 11.95 -1.81
CA ASP A 151 0.89 11.39 -2.50
C ASP A 151 -0.01 10.71 -1.46
N VAL A 152 -1.32 10.90 -1.56
CA VAL A 152 -2.31 10.16 -0.77
C VAL A 152 -3.15 9.31 -1.71
N LEU A 153 -3.00 8.00 -1.61
CA LEU A 153 -3.71 7.04 -2.46
C LEU A 153 -5.20 6.95 -2.08
N SER A 154 -6.00 6.33 -2.93
CA SER A 154 -7.44 6.12 -2.69
C SER A 154 -7.73 5.25 -1.46
N ASP A 155 -6.82 4.35 -1.10
CA ASP A 155 -6.90 3.52 0.10
C ASP A 155 -6.43 4.24 1.39
N GLY A 156 -6.08 5.52 1.31
CA GLY A 156 -5.62 6.35 2.41
C GLY A 156 -4.12 6.28 2.68
N ARG A 157 -3.34 5.45 1.98
CA ARG A 157 -1.89 5.39 2.14
C ARG A 157 -1.21 6.69 1.75
N VAL A 158 -0.40 7.20 2.65
CA VAL A 158 0.47 8.35 2.40
C VAL A 158 1.82 7.86 1.89
N LEU A 159 2.21 8.35 0.73
CA LEU A 159 3.51 8.08 0.14
C LEU A 159 4.35 9.35 0.18
N TYR A 160 5.62 9.21 0.50
CA TYR A 160 6.62 10.26 0.32
C TYR A 160 7.59 9.85 -0.78
N GLN A 161 7.68 10.66 -1.85
CA GLN A 161 8.47 10.36 -3.05
C GLN A 161 8.16 8.96 -3.63
N GLY A 162 6.89 8.56 -3.60
CA GLY A 162 6.42 7.27 -4.12
C GLY A 162 6.64 6.08 -3.20
N ARG A 163 7.19 6.26 -2.00
CA ARG A 163 7.37 5.21 -0.98
C ARG A 163 6.40 5.43 0.17
N PRO A 164 5.74 4.39 0.69
CA PRO A 164 4.92 4.51 1.88
C PRO A 164 5.73 5.02 3.07
N ILE A 165 5.10 5.82 3.93
CA ILE A 165 5.75 6.32 5.15
C ILE A 165 5.94 5.18 6.16
N LEU A 166 7.05 5.27 6.92
CA LEU A 166 7.37 4.30 7.98
C LEU A 166 6.44 4.44 9.18
N LYS A 167 6.23 5.67 9.64
CA LYS A 167 5.36 6.02 10.78
C LYS A 167 4.61 7.31 10.54
N TYR A 168 3.46 7.43 11.22
CA TYR A 168 2.64 8.63 11.26
C TYR A 168 2.49 9.10 12.70
N TYR A 169 3.00 10.28 13.01
CA TYR A 169 2.96 10.88 14.34
C TYR A 169 2.00 12.08 14.38
N ILE A 170 1.42 12.30 15.54
CA ILE A 170 0.75 13.56 15.91
C ILE A 170 1.44 14.07 17.17
N GLU A 171 2.01 15.28 17.12
CA GLU A 171 2.84 15.84 18.18
C GLU A 171 3.98 14.90 18.64
N GLY A 172 4.57 14.18 17.68
CA GLY A 172 5.66 13.24 17.93
C GLY A 172 5.25 11.91 18.59
N LEU A 173 3.95 11.61 18.69
CA LEU A 173 3.42 10.39 19.28
C LEU A 173 2.65 9.56 18.23
N ASP A 174 2.79 8.24 18.27
CA ASP A 174 2.12 7.28 17.41
C ASP A 174 0.81 6.80 18.07
N LEU A 175 -0.25 7.64 18.06
CA LEU A 175 -1.56 7.32 18.64
C LEU A 175 -2.26 6.15 17.92
N LEU A 176 -2.18 6.12 16.59
CA LEU A 176 -3.06 5.30 15.76
C LEU A 176 -2.47 3.96 15.32
N GLY A 177 -1.17 3.72 15.60
CA GLY A 177 -0.52 2.44 15.31
C GLY A 177 -0.59 2.02 13.84
N GLY A 178 -0.52 3.00 12.90
CA GLY A 178 -0.61 2.77 11.46
C GLY A 178 -1.99 2.98 10.85
N ARG A 179 -3.06 3.15 11.63
CA ARG A 179 -4.43 3.46 11.16
C ARG A 179 -4.66 4.96 10.98
N TYR A 180 -3.71 5.65 10.40
CA TYR A 180 -3.70 7.11 10.34
C TYR A 180 -4.75 7.72 9.38
N ASN A 181 -5.47 6.91 8.62
CA ASN A 181 -6.57 7.39 7.80
C ASN A 181 -7.67 8.03 8.65
N LEU A 182 -7.90 7.52 9.87
CA LEU A 182 -8.77 8.14 10.88
C LEU A 182 -8.40 9.61 11.14
N ALA A 183 -7.12 9.93 11.27
CA ALA A 183 -6.67 11.31 11.44
C ALA A 183 -6.75 12.09 10.13
N ASN A 184 -6.35 11.51 9.01
CA ASN A 184 -6.37 12.19 7.72
C ASN A 184 -7.78 12.68 7.34
N GLN A 185 -8.80 11.90 7.67
CA GLN A 185 -10.20 12.22 7.32
C GLN A 185 -10.93 13.04 8.39
N ASN A 186 -10.42 13.08 9.63
CA ASN A 186 -11.16 13.68 10.73
C ASN A 186 -10.42 14.81 11.50
N LEU A 187 -9.10 14.99 11.26
CA LEU A 187 -8.35 16.09 11.87
C LEU A 187 -8.53 17.35 11.03
N PRO A 188 -9.17 18.41 11.55
CA PRO A 188 -9.38 19.66 10.81
C PRO A 188 -8.06 20.27 10.35
N ALA A 189 -7.98 20.65 9.07
CA ALA A 189 -6.76 21.22 8.49
C ALA A 189 -6.27 22.47 9.24
N ARG A 190 -7.21 23.32 9.72
CA ARG A 190 -6.90 24.54 10.48
C ARG A 190 -6.33 24.30 11.88
N ALA A 191 -6.47 23.07 12.42
CA ALA A 191 -5.85 22.70 13.70
C ALA A 191 -4.35 22.42 13.56
N VAL A 192 -3.86 22.27 12.33
CA VAL A 192 -2.48 21.88 12.03
C VAL A 192 -1.64 23.11 11.67
N SER A 193 -0.48 23.24 12.32
CA SER A 193 0.51 24.30 12.02
C SER A 193 1.53 23.82 10.98
N GLN A 194 2.01 22.58 11.09
CA GLN A 194 3.07 22.05 10.25
C GLN A 194 2.84 20.57 9.94
N VAL A 195 3.27 20.18 8.76
CA VAL A 195 3.54 18.78 8.39
C VAL A 195 5.04 18.63 8.26
N GLN A 196 5.61 17.71 9.01
CA GLN A 196 7.04 17.43 9.03
C GLN A 196 7.29 16.05 8.40
N ILE A 197 8.13 16.00 7.37
CA ILE A 197 8.66 14.76 6.81
C ILE A 197 10.06 14.56 7.36
N ILE A 198 10.22 13.53 8.17
CA ILE A 198 11.51 13.13 8.75
C ILE A 198 12.10 12.09 7.80
N GLU A 199 13.06 12.52 6.97
CA GLU A 199 13.80 11.64 6.06
C GLU A 199 14.80 10.79 6.85
N ASN A 200 15.19 9.64 6.33
CA ASN A 200 16.17 8.73 6.96
C ASN A 200 15.81 8.37 8.41
N HIS A 201 14.53 8.34 8.74
CA HIS A 201 14.06 8.21 10.10
C HIS A 201 14.32 6.82 10.68
N GLN A 202 15.11 6.75 11.76
CA GLN A 202 15.25 5.55 12.60
C GLN A 202 14.35 5.69 13.84
N PRO A 203 13.18 5.00 13.89
CA PRO A 203 12.22 5.20 14.97
C PRO A 203 12.68 4.63 16.32
N ILE A 204 13.71 3.81 16.34
CA ILE A 204 14.26 3.17 17.54
C ILE A 204 15.52 3.90 17.98
N ARG A 205 15.45 4.68 19.05
CA ARG A 205 16.52 5.58 19.47
C ARG A 205 17.87 4.91 19.74
N ILE A 206 17.88 3.69 20.28
CA ILE A 206 19.15 2.95 20.49
C ILE A 206 19.84 2.58 19.18
N LEU A 207 19.14 2.60 18.04
CA LEU A 207 19.66 2.32 16.70
C LEU A 207 19.96 3.58 15.87
N GLU A 208 19.57 4.78 16.32
CA GLU A 208 19.77 6.03 15.58
C GLU A 208 21.21 6.14 15.16
N GLU A 209 22.16 6.38 15.20
CA GLU A 209 23.53 6.51 14.75
C GLU A 209 24.20 5.18 14.35
N ARG A 210 23.55 4.02 14.58
CA ARG A 210 24.15 2.69 14.39
C ARG A 210 23.57 1.94 13.19
N VAL A 211 22.27 2.12 12.93
CA VAL A 211 21.57 1.45 11.84
C VAL A 211 20.89 2.51 10.98
N PHE A 212 21.33 2.62 9.75
CA PHE A 212 20.75 3.56 8.81
C PHE A 212 19.33 3.14 8.39
N SER A 213 18.44 4.12 8.31
CA SER A 213 17.13 3.97 7.69
C SER A 213 17.06 4.84 6.45
N ASP A 214 16.50 4.34 5.36
CA ASP A 214 16.20 5.11 4.14
C ASP A 214 14.70 5.46 4.06
N GLN A 215 13.96 5.23 5.14
CA GLN A 215 12.53 5.43 5.24
C GLN A 215 12.21 6.83 5.77
N ALA A 216 11.09 7.38 5.31
CA ALA A 216 10.57 8.64 5.82
C ALA A 216 9.39 8.40 6.77
N SER A 217 9.26 9.25 7.78
CA SER A 217 8.08 9.32 8.64
C SER A 217 7.42 10.69 8.56
N LEU A 218 6.13 10.74 8.81
CA LEU A 218 5.34 11.96 8.82
C LEU A 218 4.97 12.32 10.25
N ASN A 219 5.10 13.60 10.62
CA ASN A 219 4.67 14.13 11.90
C ASN A 219 3.78 15.36 11.69
N ILE A 220 2.60 15.32 12.27
CA ILE A 220 1.66 16.44 12.30
C ILE A 220 1.92 17.26 13.56
N ARG A 221 2.14 18.56 13.40
CA ARG A 221 2.25 19.53 14.49
C ARG A 221 0.99 20.38 14.54
N LEU A 222 0.41 20.51 15.71
CA LEU A 222 -0.81 21.26 15.96
C LEU A 222 -0.52 22.73 16.32
N ASN A 223 -1.53 23.57 16.25
CA ASN A 223 -1.40 25.02 16.53
C ASN A 223 -1.26 25.35 18.02
N ARG A 224 -1.63 24.41 18.91
CA ARG A 224 -1.65 24.63 20.36
C ARG A 224 -1.13 23.41 21.11
N ASP A 225 -0.54 23.62 22.29
CA ASP A 225 -0.04 22.52 23.14
C ASP A 225 -1.14 21.58 23.63
N VAL A 226 -2.34 22.12 23.84
CA VAL A 226 -3.55 21.37 24.15
C VAL A 226 -4.59 21.70 23.10
N THR A 227 -4.99 20.70 22.31
CA THR A 227 -5.96 20.87 21.24
C THR A 227 -7.12 19.92 21.43
N TRP A 228 -8.29 20.48 21.70
CA TRP A 228 -9.56 19.78 21.55
C TRP A 228 -10.09 20.08 20.16
N THR A 229 -10.26 19.06 19.33
CA THR A 229 -10.64 19.24 17.93
C THR A 229 -11.39 18.00 17.42
N GLY A 230 -11.80 18.02 16.18
CA GLY A 230 -12.44 16.89 15.52
C GLY A 230 -13.49 17.34 14.52
N THR A 231 -14.26 16.36 14.06
CA THR A 231 -15.36 16.56 13.12
C THR A 231 -16.62 15.85 13.59
N ALA A 232 -17.77 16.36 13.19
CA ALA A 232 -19.04 15.67 13.28
C ALA A 232 -19.83 15.90 11.97
N GLN A 233 -20.62 14.92 11.57
CA GLN A 233 -21.46 14.98 10.37
C GLN A 233 -22.83 14.39 10.66
N LEU A 234 -23.87 15.02 10.17
CA LEU A 234 -25.24 14.56 10.17
C LEU A 234 -25.80 14.71 8.77
N GLY A 235 -26.12 13.59 8.14
CA GLY A 235 -26.69 13.54 6.80
C GLY A 235 -27.93 12.69 6.75
N SER A 236 -28.87 13.10 5.90
CA SER A 236 -30.07 12.35 5.58
C SER A 236 -30.38 12.47 4.09
N GLY A 237 -31.04 11.48 3.53
CA GLY A 237 -31.36 11.50 2.10
C GLY A 237 -32.54 10.59 1.75
N ILE A 238 -32.84 10.58 0.46
CA ILE A 238 -33.99 9.85 -0.11
C ILE A 238 -33.57 9.02 -1.31
N ALA A 239 -34.43 8.05 -1.63
CA ALA A 239 -34.35 7.13 -2.75
C ALA A 239 -33.20 6.09 -2.70
N PRO A 240 -33.12 5.23 -1.68
CA PRO A 240 -34.00 5.02 -0.53
C PRO A 240 -33.75 6.01 0.62
N ALA A 241 -34.36 5.77 1.80
CA ALA A 241 -34.03 6.53 3.00
C ALA A 241 -32.55 6.33 3.36
N LEU A 242 -31.79 7.43 3.38
CA LEU A 242 -30.35 7.44 3.64
C LEU A 242 -30.04 8.13 4.96
N TRP A 243 -28.98 7.68 5.60
CA TRP A 243 -28.34 8.35 6.73
C TRP A 243 -26.83 8.27 6.64
N ASP A 244 -26.16 9.26 7.18
CA ASP A 244 -24.72 9.36 7.26
C ASP A 244 -24.37 10.20 8.50
N VAL A 245 -24.00 9.54 9.58
CA VAL A 245 -23.73 10.15 10.87
C VAL A 245 -22.35 9.78 11.33
N SER A 246 -21.54 10.77 11.63
CA SER A 246 -20.22 10.56 12.23
C SER A 246 -19.92 11.60 13.30
N ALA A 247 -19.15 11.20 14.31
CA ALA A 247 -18.59 12.09 15.32
C ALA A 247 -17.20 11.58 15.71
N THR A 248 -16.18 12.42 15.54
CA THR A 248 -14.80 12.07 15.83
C THR A 248 -14.14 13.16 16.69
N PRO A 249 -14.46 13.24 18.00
CA PRO A 249 -13.75 14.13 18.91
C PRO A 249 -12.33 13.64 19.19
N MET A 250 -11.41 14.59 19.30
CA MET A 250 -9.99 14.37 19.51
C MET A 250 -9.45 15.30 20.58
N LEU A 251 -8.56 14.78 21.42
CA LEU A 251 -7.81 15.55 22.41
C LEU A 251 -6.32 15.26 22.25
N PHE A 252 -5.52 16.29 22.05
CA PHE A 252 -4.08 16.21 21.97
C PHE A 252 -3.44 17.09 23.01
N THR A 253 -2.78 16.49 23.99
CA THR A 253 -1.96 17.16 24.98
C THR A 253 -0.54 16.61 24.92
N ARG A 254 0.39 17.23 25.61
CA ARG A 254 1.78 16.77 25.64
C ARG A 254 1.94 15.33 26.15
N ASN A 255 1.08 14.90 27.08
CA ASN A 255 1.21 13.59 27.75
C ASN A 255 0.07 12.62 27.43
N ASN A 256 -1.06 13.11 26.94
CA ASN A 256 -2.23 12.31 26.66
C ASN A 256 -2.77 12.67 25.28
N GLN A 257 -3.06 11.66 24.50
CA GLN A 257 -3.77 11.81 23.23
C GLN A 257 -4.96 10.86 23.21
N MET A 258 -6.07 11.31 22.69
CA MET A 258 -7.29 10.53 22.57
C MET A 258 -7.98 10.86 21.24
N LEU A 259 -8.46 9.83 20.57
CA LEU A 259 -9.33 9.93 19.41
C LEU A 259 -10.44 8.90 19.57
N LEU A 260 -11.66 9.38 19.68
CA LEU A 260 -12.87 8.55 19.66
C LEU A 260 -13.56 8.78 18.33
N SER A 261 -14.14 7.74 17.74
CA SER A 261 -14.92 7.88 16.51
C SER A 261 -16.12 6.96 16.56
N TYR A 262 -17.29 7.50 16.24
CA TYR A 262 -18.48 6.73 15.88
C TYR A 262 -18.92 7.15 14.49
N GLN A 263 -19.15 6.15 13.63
CA GLN A 263 -19.59 6.38 12.26
C GLN A 263 -20.65 5.34 11.90
N THR A 264 -21.72 5.80 11.27
CA THR A 264 -22.77 4.94 10.73
C THR A 264 -23.31 5.52 9.44
N ASN A 265 -23.45 4.69 8.44
CA ASN A 265 -24.06 5.10 7.18
C ASN A 265 -24.67 3.91 6.42
N ASN A 266 -25.56 4.25 5.48
CA ASN A 266 -26.07 3.35 4.45
C ASN A 266 -25.91 3.98 3.04
N THR A 267 -24.95 4.86 2.86
CA THR A 267 -24.76 5.67 1.65
C THR A 267 -23.78 5.05 0.64
N GLY A 268 -23.29 3.84 0.89
CA GLY A 268 -22.26 3.19 0.07
C GLY A 268 -20.84 3.64 0.45
N GLU A 269 -20.65 4.24 1.61
CA GLU A 269 -19.32 4.58 2.14
C GLU A 269 -18.81 3.46 3.05
N ASN A 270 -17.62 2.96 2.74
CA ASN A 270 -17.01 1.85 3.45
C ASN A 270 -16.21 2.33 4.66
N VAL A 271 -16.84 2.38 5.83
CA VAL A 271 -16.19 2.80 7.08
C VAL A 271 -15.11 1.83 7.56
N ALA A 272 -15.17 0.56 7.15
CA ALA A 272 -14.15 -0.45 7.50
C ALA A 272 -12.76 -0.08 6.93
N SER A 273 -12.70 0.72 5.88
CA SER A 273 -11.45 1.21 5.29
C SER A 273 -10.59 2.03 6.27
N GLU A 274 -11.19 2.64 7.28
CA GLU A 274 -10.48 3.38 8.33
C GLU A 274 -9.68 2.49 9.29
N LEU A 275 -10.02 1.20 9.35
CA LEU A 275 -9.30 0.20 10.15
C LEU A 275 -8.05 -0.32 9.44
N ASN A 276 -7.83 0.05 8.18
CA ASN A 276 -6.67 -0.39 7.43
C ASN A 276 -5.37 0.13 8.04
N VAL A 277 -4.44 -0.79 8.21
CA VAL A 277 -3.08 -0.47 8.67
C VAL A 277 -2.22 -0.11 7.47
N LEU A 278 -1.70 1.11 7.44
CA LEU A 278 -1.15 1.73 6.24
C LEU A 278 0.36 2.05 6.33
N THR A 279 1.00 1.86 7.50
CA THR A 279 2.44 2.11 7.68
C THR A 279 3.28 0.89 7.30
N ILE A 280 4.50 1.11 6.75
CA ILE A 280 5.43 0.02 6.42
C ILE A 280 5.78 -0.82 7.65
N GLU A 281 6.06 -0.18 8.80
CA GLU A 281 6.39 -0.92 10.05
C GLU A 281 5.31 -1.93 10.39
N ALA A 282 4.06 -1.50 10.35
CA ALA A 282 2.95 -2.36 10.70
C ALA A 282 2.65 -3.43 9.63
N LEU A 283 2.93 -3.13 8.35
CA LEU A 283 2.84 -4.13 7.26
C LEU A 283 3.93 -5.19 7.39
N ILE A 284 5.17 -4.80 7.71
CA ILE A 284 6.27 -5.75 7.96
C ILE A 284 5.96 -6.61 9.21
N ASP A 285 5.44 -5.98 10.26
CA ASP A 285 5.04 -6.69 11.46
C ASP A 285 3.93 -7.73 11.17
N ARG A 286 2.96 -7.40 10.29
CA ARG A 286 1.93 -8.35 9.83
C ARG A 286 2.49 -9.47 8.97
N ALA A 287 3.43 -9.20 8.08
CA ALA A 287 4.04 -10.23 7.23
C ALA A 287 4.75 -11.34 8.05
N HIS A 288 5.16 -11.03 9.27
CA HIS A 288 5.71 -12.01 10.22
C HIS A 288 4.64 -12.72 11.07
N THR A 289 3.38 -12.30 10.98
CA THR A 289 2.24 -12.95 11.64
C THR A 289 1.66 -13.98 10.66
N LEU A 290 2.09 -15.21 10.76
CA LEU A 290 1.72 -16.31 9.86
C LEU A 290 0.28 -16.84 10.07
N PHE A 291 -0.58 -16.05 10.72
CA PHE A 291 -1.97 -16.40 10.92
C PHE A 291 -2.88 -15.40 10.21
N GLU A 292 -3.21 -15.71 8.96
CA GLU A 292 -4.34 -15.10 8.29
C GLU A 292 -5.58 -15.96 8.54
N LYS A 293 -6.74 -15.32 8.61
CA LYS A 293 -8.04 -15.98 8.60
C LYS A 293 -8.18 -16.73 7.28
N ASN A 294 -8.13 -18.05 7.32
CA ASN A 294 -8.43 -18.86 6.14
C ASN A 294 -9.95 -18.98 6.02
N GLU A 295 -10.53 -18.48 4.95
CA GLU A 295 -11.93 -18.74 4.60
C GLU A 295 -12.01 -20.11 3.93
N TRP A 296 -12.38 -21.14 4.72
CA TRP A 296 -12.54 -22.51 4.25
C TRP A 296 -13.82 -22.71 3.47
N VAL A 297 -14.87 -22.01 3.88
CA VAL A 297 -16.21 -22.09 3.29
C VAL A 297 -16.75 -20.69 3.01
N GLN A 298 -17.46 -20.53 1.91
CA GLN A 298 -18.03 -19.25 1.50
C GLN A 298 -19.35 -19.44 0.75
N VAL A 299 -20.22 -18.44 0.78
CA VAL A 299 -21.34 -18.36 -0.15
C VAL A 299 -20.84 -17.93 -1.53
N GLN A 300 -21.59 -18.24 -2.58
CA GLN A 300 -21.29 -17.72 -3.92
C GLN A 300 -21.39 -16.20 -3.92
N THR A 301 -20.30 -15.51 -4.22
CA THR A 301 -20.23 -14.06 -4.23
C THR A 301 -19.80 -13.52 -5.59
N LEU A 302 -20.17 -12.28 -5.86
CA LEU A 302 -19.59 -11.51 -6.96
C LEU A 302 -18.41 -10.70 -6.41
N PRO A 303 -17.24 -10.70 -7.06
CA PRO A 303 -16.14 -9.83 -6.66
C PRO A 303 -16.52 -8.35 -6.74
N ARG A 304 -15.78 -7.50 -6.04
CA ARG A 304 -16.06 -6.06 -6.07
C ARG A 304 -15.90 -5.51 -7.50
N PRO A 305 -16.85 -4.72 -8.01
CA PRO A 305 -16.71 -4.05 -9.29
C PRO A 305 -15.63 -2.96 -9.23
N GLY A 306 -15.00 -2.65 -10.34
CA GLY A 306 -13.95 -1.61 -10.45
C GLY A 306 -14.47 -0.17 -10.40
N LEU A 307 -15.67 0.06 -9.89
CA LEU A 307 -16.32 1.36 -9.72
C LEU A 307 -16.07 1.94 -8.32
N SER A 308 -16.39 3.22 -8.12
CA SER A 308 -16.43 3.81 -6.78
C SER A 308 -17.45 3.07 -5.89
N GLU A 309 -17.12 2.83 -4.62
CA GLU A 309 -17.96 2.06 -3.70
C GLU A 309 -19.36 2.66 -3.56
N ARG A 310 -19.47 3.98 -3.56
CA ARG A 310 -20.77 4.70 -3.51
C ARG A 310 -21.72 4.35 -4.66
N ALA A 311 -21.22 3.83 -5.78
CA ALA A 311 -22.07 3.43 -6.90
C ALA A 311 -22.74 2.06 -6.72
N TRP A 312 -22.17 1.16 -5.95
CA TRP A 312 -22.63 -0.24 -5.87
C TRP A 312 -22.75 -0.81 -4.46
N LEU A 313 -22.02 -0.29 -3.47
CA LEU A 313 -22.01 -0.85 -2.12
C LEU A 313 -23.35 -0.54 -1.41
N ASP A 314 -24.21 -1.54 -1.28
CA ASP A 314 -25.42 -1.44 -0.47
C ASP A 314 -25.10 -1.90 0.95
N ASN A 315 -24.85 -0.95 1.84
CA ASN A 315 -24.38 -1.19 3.20
C ASN A 315 -25.32 -0.65 4.26
N ASN A 316 -25.16 -1.17 5.47
CA ASN A 316 -25.62 -0.61 6.72
C ASN A 316 -24.52 -0.86 7.74
N SER A 317 -23.68 0.17 7.95
CA SER A 317 -22.42 0.01 8.65
C SER A 317 -22.42 0.84 9.94
N HIS A 318 -21.84 0.28 11.00
CA HIS A 318 -21.57 0.95 12.27
C HIS A 318 -20.13 0.69 12.67
N LEU A 319 -19.36 1.71 12.89
CA LEU A 319 -17.98 1.65 13.35
C LEU A 319 -17.80 2.48 14.63
N VAL A 320 -17.29 1.87 15.67
CA VAL A 320 -16.86 2.54 16.89
C VAL A 320 -15.36 2.34 17.04
N THR A 321 -14.59 3.40 17.21
CA THR A 321 -13.17 3.30 17.55
C THR A 321 -12.82 4.16 18.75
N ALA A 322 -11.94 3.64 19.61
CA ALA A 322 -11.37 4.35 20.74
C ALA A 322 -9.85 4.17 20.72
N ASN A 323 -9.14 5.27 20.57
CA ASN A 323 -7.69 5.30 20.53
C ASN A 323 -7.21 6.23 21.65
N TYR A 324 -6.39 5.69 22.54
CA TYR A 324 -5.86 6.41 23.67
C TYR A 324 -4.37 6.16 23.84
N LEU A 325 -3.59 7.20 24.02
CA LEU A 325 -2.16 7.12 24.27
C LEU A 325 -1.80 8.02 25.45
N ARG A 326 -1.04 7.47 26.39
CA ARG A 326 -0.55 8.19 27.57
C ARG A 326 0.95 7.96 27.76
N ARG A 327 1.68 9.05 27.96
CA ARG A 327 3.04 9.01 28.49
C ARG A 327 3.00 8.78 29.99
N LEU A 328 3.64 7.70 30.41
CA LEU A 328 3.79 7.32 31.82
C LEU A 328 5.14 7.80 32.36
N ARG A 329 5.36 7.63 33.63
CA ARG A 329 6.66 7.90 34.25
C ARG A 329 7.77 7.02 33.68
N ARG A 330 9.02 7.45 33.69
CA ARG A 330 10.21 6.73 33.22
C ARG A 330 10.18 6.45 31.70
N ASP A 331 9.64 7.36 30.90
CA ASP A 331 9.57 7.30 29.43
C ASP A 331 8.81 6.09 28.85
N PHE A 332 7.88 5.54 29.63
CA PHE A 332 6.94 4.57 29.08
C PHE A 332 5.78 5.28 28.39
N GLU A 333 5.33 4.69 27.30
CA GLU A 333 4.12 5.09 26.57
C GLU A 333 3.16 3.88 26.56
N LEU A 334 1.94 4.10 27.03
CA LEU A 334 0.85 3.13 26.98
C LEU A 334 -0.14 3.57 25.90
N ARG A 335 -0.42 2.69 24.96
CA ARG A 335 -1.41 2.92 23.90
C ARG A 335 -2.45 1.81 23.89
N LEU A 336 -3.71 2.21 23.82
CA LEU A 336 -4.86 1.35 23.66
C LEU A 336 -5.58 1.74 22.37
N ASN A 337 -5.79 0.78 21.49
CA ASN A 337 -6.62 0.94 20.30
C ASN A 337 -7.70 -0.15 20.34
N THR A 338 -8.96 0.26 20.35
CA THR A 338 -10.13 -0.62 20.33
C THR A 338 -11.01 -0.22 19.15
N SER A 339 -11.51 -1.20 18.41
CA SER A 339 -12.48 -0.96 17.35
C SER A 339 -13.54 -2.05 17.33
N TYR A 340 -14.78 -1.65 17.13
CA TYR A 340 -15.91 -2.53 16.88
C TYR A 340 -16.58 -2.14 15.58
N LEU A 341 -16.65 -3.10 14.66
CA LEU A 341 -17.33 -2.99 13.37
C LEU A 341 -18.55 -3.90 13.36
N ASN A 342 -19.68 -3.37 12.92
CA ASN A 342 -20.87 -4.10 12.51
C ASN A 342 -21.23 -3.62 11.11
N ASP A 343 -20.97 -4.44 10.11
CA ASP A 343 -21.17 -4.10 8.71
C ASP A 343 -22.10 -5.10 8.04
N MET A 344 -23.25 -4.63 7.58
CA MET A 344 -24.16 -5.39 6.77
C MET A 344 -24.04 -4.90 5.32
N GLN A 345 -23.78 -5.82 4.41
CA GLN A 345 -23.71 -5.56 2.98
C GLN A 345 -24.69 -6.45 2.22
N ARG A 346 -25.37 -5.88 1.23
CA ARG A 346 -26.16 -6.62 0.26
C ARG A 346 -25.47 -6.61 -1.08
N GLN A 347 -25.53 -7.73 -1.76
CA GLN A 347 -24.96 -7.91 -3.08
C GLN A 347 -25.98 -8.56 -4.00
N GLU A 348 -26.31 -7.89 -5.09
CA GLU A 348 -27.24 -8.39 -6.10
C GLU A 348 -26.62 -8.24 -7.49
N GLY A 349 -26.74 -9.30 -8.30
CA GLY A 349 -26.20 -9.29 -9.66
C GLY A 349 -26.19 -10.68 -10.26
N GLY A 350 -25.50 -10.82 -11.38
CA GLY A 350 -25.39 -12.09 -12.10
C GLY A 350 -23.99 -12.36 -12.61
N ALA A 351 -23.73 -13.62 -12.92
CA ALA A 351 -22.52 -14.07 -13.58
C ALA A 351 -22.88 -15.06 -14.68
N PHE A 352 -22.38 -14.82 -15.88
CA PHE A 352 -22.34 -15.80 -16.96
C PHE A 352 -20.91 -16.31 -17.07
N SER A 353 -20.75 -17.58 -16.77
CA SER A 353 -19.44 -18.24 -16.76
C SER A 353 -19.29 -19.16 -17.96
N GLN A 354 -18.17 -19.03 -18.64
CA GLN A 354 -17.71 -19.95 -19.68
C GLN A 354 -16.39 -20.55 -19.24
N ILE A 355 -16.36 -21.85 -19.01
CA ILE A 355 -15.18 -22.59 -18.58
C ILE A 355 -14.69 -23.40 -19.79
N PHE A 356 -13.44 -23.16 -20.17
CA PHE A 356 -12.80 -23.85 -21.29
C PHE A 356 -12.13 -25.13 -20.79
N THR A 357 -12.62 -26.25 -21.26
CA THR A 357 -11.95 -27.55 -21.11
C THR A 357 -11.32 -27.93 -22.46
N PRO A 358 -10.35 -28.86 -22.49
CA PRO A 358 -9.79 -29.32 -23.76
C PRO A 358 -10.80 -29.95 -24.72
N ALA A 359 -11.90 -30.47 -24.19
CA ALA A 359 -12.95 -31.14 -24.96
C ALA A 359 -14.10 -30.22 -25.38
N ASP A 360 -14.50 -29.24 -24.52
CA ASP A 360 -15.70 -28.43 -24.72
C ASP A 360 -15.67 -27.16 -23.86
N THR A 361 -16.62 -26.25 -24.09
CA THR A 361 -16.88 -25.05 -23.29
C THR A 361 -18.14 -25.23 -22.47
N ILE A 362 -17.98 -25.31 -21.14
CA ILE A 362 -19.08 -25.38 -20.19
C ILE A 362 -19.58 -23.96 -19.89
N SER A 363 -20.86 -23.70 -20.16
CA SER A 363 -21.44 -22.35 -19.95
C SER A 363 -22.65 -22.45 -19.01
N PHE A 364 -22.71 -21.56 -18.03
CA PHE A 364 -23.84 -21.47 -17.10
C PHE A 364 -24.04 -20.03 -16.61
N PHE A 365 -25.25 -19.76 -16.20
CA PHE A 365 -25.68 -18.46 -15.70
C PHE A 365 -26.11 -18.56 -14.24
N GLN A 366 -25.73 -17.58 -13.42
CA GLN A 366 -26.07 -17.50 -12.00
C GLN A 366 -26.54 -16.09 -11.65
N ASN A 367 -27.70 -15.97 -11.03
CA ASN A 367 -28.14 -14.77 -10.34
C ASN A 367 -27.87 -14.92 -8.86
N VAL A 368 -27.20 -13.95 -8.28
CA VAL A 368 -26.76 -13.94 -6.89
C VAL A 368 -27.48 -12.84 -6.13
N ASN A 369 -28.01 -13.17 -4.97
CA ASN A 369 -28.56 -12.22 -4.00
C ASN A 369 -28.05 -12.61 -2.61
N ASN A 370 -27.14 -11.82 -2.06
CA ASN A 370 -26.45 -12.10 -0.82
C ASN A 370 -26.73 -11.03 0.23
N GLU A 371 -26.82 -11.45 1.49
CA GLU A 371 -26.73 -10.61 2.68
C GLU A 371 -25.53 -11.07 3.50
N MET A 372 -24.55 -10.20 3.66
CA MET A 372 -23.31 -10.44 4.41
C MET A 372 -23.31 -9.55 5.64
N ARG A 373 -23.09 -10.13 6.82
CA ARG A 373 -22.98 -9.42 8.09
C ARG A 373 -21.66 -9.77 8.72
N ASP A 374 -20.78 -8.78 8.79
CA ASP A 374 -19.46 -8.91 9.37
C ASP A 374 -19.44 -8.17 10.71
N HIS A 375 -19.06 -8.88 11.77
CA HIS A 375 -18.87 -8.33 13.10
C HIS A 375 -17.44 -8.57 13.52
N SER A 376 -16.72 -7.52 13.91
CA SER A 376 -15.37 -7.65 14.45
C SER A 376 -15.14 -6.74 15.65
N LEU A 377 -14.49 -7.26 16.66
CA LEU A 377 -13.99 -6.52 17.81
C LEU A 377 -12.48 -6.74 17.90
N GLU A 378 -11.73 -5.67 17.75
CA GLU A 378 -10.28 -5.68 17.83
C GLU A 378 -9.80 -4.82 19.00
N ASN A 379 -8.91 -5.38 19.82
CA ASN A 379 -8.31 -4.69 20.96
C ASN A 379 -6.79 -4.84 20.89
N LYS A 380 -6.09 -3.73 20.95
CA LYS A 380 -4.64 -3.70 20.89
C LYS A 380 -4.07 -2.83 21.99
N LEU A 381 -3.32 -3.43 22.90
CA LEU A 381 -2.62 -2.77 23.99
C LEU A 381 -1.11 -2.78 23.69
N THR A 382 -0.51 -1.59 23.63
CA THR A 382 0.92 -1.45 23.35
C THR A 382 1.60 -0.70 24.49
N LEU A 383 2.65 -1.28 25.06
CA LEU A 383 3.55 -0.64 26.01
C LEU A 383 4.91 -0.44 25.34
N THR A 384 5.36 0.81 25.25
CA THR A 384 6.64 1.14 24.60
C THR A 384 7.52 1.93 25.55
N ARG A 385 8.81 1.64 25.53
CA ARG A 385 9.87 2.48 26.09
C ARG A 385 10.96 2.64 25.06
N ASN A 386 11.19 3.86 24.60
CA ASN A 386 12.12 4.15 23.52
C ASN A 386 13.10 5.27 23.93
N ILE A 387 14.21 4.86 24.50
CA ILE A 387 15.28 5.76 24.96
C ILE A 387 16.63 5.36 24.33
N PRO A 388 17.64 6.23 24.30
CA PRO A 388 18.94 5.95 23.65
C PRO A 388 19.66 4.70 24.15
N ARG A 389 19.40 4.25 25.38
CA ARG A 389 20.06 3.08 25.96
C ARG A 389 19.13 1.85 26.12
N LYS A 390 17.86 1.96 25.79
CA LYS A 390 16.93 0.85 25.95
C LYS A 390 15.71 1.02 25.05
N TYR A 391 15.41 -0.03 24.30
CA TYR A 391 14.14 -0.16 23.62
C TYR A 391 13.37 -1.34 24.20
N LEU A 392 12.07 -1.13 24.46
CA LEU A 392 11.14 -2.18 24.83
C LEU A 392 9.78 -1.85 24.19
N ARG A 393 9.19 -2.82 23.52
CA ARG A 393 7.80 -2.76 23.04
C ARG A 393 7.14 -4.10 23.32
N ASN A 394 6.02 -4.06 23.99
CA ASN A 394 5.12 -5.20 24.14
C ASN A 394 3.76 -4.82 23.59
N GLU A 395 3.21 -5.70 22.77
CA GLU A 395 1.95 -5.48 22.06
C GLU A 395 1.09 -6.73 22.25
N LEU A 396 -0.03 -6.57 22.93
CA LEU A 396 -1.04 -7.59 23.10
C LEU A 396 -2.23 -7.23 22.20
N GLU A 397 -2.64 -8.18 21.37
CA GLU A 397 -3.76 -8.00 20.45
C GLU A 397 -4.76 -9.14 20.66
N ILE A 398 -6.03 -8.79 20.81
CA ILE A 398 -7.15 -9.71 21.00
C ILE A 398 -8.21 -9.34 19.98
N ASN A 399 -8.49 -10.27 19.06
CA ASN A 399 -9.47 -10.08 18.00
C ASN A 399 -10.54 -11.15 18.10
N THR A 400 -11.79 -10.74 17.95
CA THR A 400 -12.94 -11.64 17.85
C THR A 400 -13.83 -11.22 16.70
N GLY A 401 -14.37 -12.19 15.97
CA GLY A 401 -15.29 -11.96 14.87
C GLY A 401 -16.40 -13.00 14.87
N TRP A 402 -17.56 -12.66 14.31
CA TRP A 402 -18.68 -13.58 14.15
C TRP A 402 -19.51 -13.21 12.92
N ASP A 403 -18.97 -13.58 11.77
CA ASP A 403 -19.56 -13.25 10.48
C ASP A 403 -20.68 -14.25 10.14
N THR A 404 -21.73 -13.74 9.52
CA THR A 404 -22.83 -14.53 8.97
C THR A 404 -23.12 -14.07 7.55
N ARG A 405 -23.10 -15.00 6.59
CA ARG A 405 -23.36 -14.71 5.19
C ARG A 405 -24.47 -15.60 4.70
N ARG A 406 -25.52 -15.01 4.11
CA ARG A 406 -26.64 -15.71 3.48
C ARG A 406 -26.61 -15.43 1.99
N GLY A 407 -26.66 -16.49 1.19
CA GLY A 407 -26.62 -16.40 -0.26
C GLY A 407 -27.80 -17.12 -0.89
N PHE A 408 -28.40 -16.49 -1.89
CA PHE A 408 -29.38 -17.09 -2.77
C PHE A 408 -28.83 -17.06 -4.19
N VAL A 409 -28.78 -18.22 -4.82
CA VAL A 409 -28.34 -18.34 -6.21
C VAL A 409 -29.43 -18.99 -7.02
N ASN A 410 -29.85 -18.30 -8.09
CA ASN A 410 -30.74 -18.87 -9.10
C ASN A 410 -29.88 -19.21 -10.31
N GLU A 411 -29.83 -20.48 -10.65
CA GLU A 411 -29.00 -21.01 -11.73
C GLU A 411 -29.86 -21.63 -12.83
N GLY A 412 -29.48 -21.38 -14.09
CA GLY A 412 -30.16 -21.97 -15.25
C GLY A 412 -29.15 -22.64 -16.19
N MET A 413 -29.40 -23.91 -16.50
CA MET A 413 -28.95 -24.58 -17.74
C MET A 413 -30.09 -25.30 -18.42
N ASP A 414 -30.81 -26.22 -17.76
CA ASP A 414 -31.99 -26.93 -18.27
C ASP A 414 -33.13 -26.93 -17.27
N GLY A 415 -33.10 -26.10 -16.26
CA GLY A 415 -34.05 -25.89 -15.19
C GLY A 415 -33.56 -24.87 -14.17
N LEU A 416 -34.49 -24.12 -13.56
CA LEU A 416 -34.11 -23.16 -12.51
C LEU A 416 -33.78 -23.90 -11.21
N LEU A 417 -32.50 -23.98 -10.87
CA LEU A 417 -32.04 -24.45 -9.57
C LEU A 417 -31.95 -23.26 -8.62
N ASN A 418 -32.74 -23.29 -7.55
CA ASN A 418 -32.68 -22.26 -6.50
C ASN A 418 -31.87 -22.78 -5.31
N VAL A 419 -30.67 -22.25 -5.11
CA VAL A 419 -29.76 -22.65 -4.04
C VAL A 419 -29.71 -21.61 -2.94
N ARG A 420 -30.00 -22.04 -1.71
CA ARG A 420 -29.80 -21.24 -0.50
C ARG A 420 -28.52 -21.67 0.20
N GLN A 421 -27.73 -20.72 0.61
CA GLN A 421 -26.46 -20.93 1.28
C GLN A 421 -26.43 -20.10 2.56
N GLU A 422 -25.95 -20.65 3.65
CA GLU A 422 -25.68 -19.92 4.88
C GLU A 422 -24.29 -20.30 5.40
N VAL A 423 -23.44 -19.30 5.60
CA VAL A 423 -22.12 -19.45 6.24
C VAL A 423 -22.13 -18.72 7.57
N LYS A 424 -21.64 -19.39 8.61
CA LYS A 424 -21.32 -18.80 9.91
C LYS A 424 -19.83 -19.01 10.16
N SER A 425 -19.14 -17.95 10.58
CA SER A 425 -17.69 -17.97 10.73
C SER A 425 -17.24 -17.21 12.00
N PRO A 426 -17.54 -17.74 13.21
CA PRO A 426 -16.97 -17.20 14.44
C PRO A 426 -15.44 -17.44 14.50
N GLU A 427 -14.72 -16.45 15.00
CA GLU A 427 -13.29 -16.53 15.22
C GLU A 427 -12.86 -15.82 16.49
N ALA A 428 -11.79 -16.30 17.10
CA ALA A 428 -11.12 -15.63 18.21
C ALA A 428 -9.61 -15.81 18.07
N SER A 429 -8.85 -14.75 18.28
CA SER A 429 -7.40 -14.81 18.27
C SER A 429 -6.80 -13.93 19.36
N VAL A 430 -5.69 -14.41 19.92
CA VAL A 430 -4.87 -13.67 20.88
C VAL A 430 -3.42 -13.72 20.39
N SER A 431 -2.77 -12.58 20.33
CA SER A 431 -1.36 -12.53 20.02
C SER A 431 -0.59 -11.58 20.92
N ASN A 432 0.64 -11.93 21.22
CA ASN A 432 1.57 -11.07 21.93
C ASN A 432 2.87 -10.92 21.14
N ARG A 433 3.29 -9.68 20.93
CA ARG A 433 4.56 -9.34 20.31
C ARG A 433 5.42 -8.58 21.29
N PHE A 434 6.53 -9.17 21.64
CA PHE A 434 7.53 -8.57 22.53
C PHE A 434 8.83 -8.33 21.78
N ARG A 435 9.38 -7.12 21.94
CA ARG A 435 10.68 -6.76 21.38
C ARG A 435 11.44 -5.91 22.37
N THR A 436 12.66 -6.27 22.67
CA THR A 436 13.55 -5.47 23.48
C THR A 436 14.94 -5.40 22.88
N MET A 437 15.62 -4.27 23.10
CA MET A 437 17.00 -4.05 22.70
C MET A 437 17.76 -3.39 23.85
N LEU A 438 18.92 -3.95 24.13
CA LEU A 438 19.78 -3.55 25.24
C LEU A 438 21.23 -3.45 24.75
N PRO A 439 22.01 -2.47 25.22
CA PRO A 439 23.45 -2.44 24.97
C PRO A 439 24.12 -3.50 25.87
N VAL A 440 25.02 -4.27 25.29
CA VAL A 440 25.88 -5.24 26.00
C VAL A 440 27.31 -4.98 25.50
N GLY A 441 28.12 -4.28 26.31
CA GLY A 441 29.36 -3.68 25.84
C GLY A 441 29.11 -2.73 24.67
N ASP A 442 29.85 -2.87 23.61
CA ASP A 442 29.72 -2.06 22.38
C ASP A 442 28.64 -2.56 21.41
N HIS A 443 27.97 -3.67 21.76
CA HIS A 443 26.99 -4.31 20.90
C HIS A 443 25.57 -4.04 21.39
N ILE A 444 24.61 -4.15 20.46
CA ILE A 444 23.19 -4.11 20.77
C ILE A 444 22.63 -5.52 20.64
N VAL A 445 22.14 -6.06 21.74
CA VAL A 445 21.41 -7.35 21.75
C VAL A 445 19.93 -7.06 21.63
N ALA A 446 19.28 -7.68 20.65
CA ALA A 446 17.85 -7.62 20.42
C ALA A 446 17.21 -8.98 20.66
N LEU A 447 16.18 -9.01 21.49
CA LEU A 447 15.30 -10.16 21.71
C LEU A 447 13.93 -9.85 21.08
N ARG A 448 13.41 -10.80 20.29
CA ARG A 448 12.08 -10.73 19.68
C ARG A 448 11.32 -11.99 20.00
N SER A 449 10.08 -11.84 20.41
CA SER A 449 9.15 -12.94 20.67
C SER A 449 7.79 -12.58 20.09
N TYR A 450 7.23 -13.46 19.32
CA TYR A 450 5.86 -13.40 18.86
C TYR A 450 5.18 -14.71 19.20
N THR A 451 4.01 -14.63 19.85
CA THR A 451 3.21 -15.81 20.20
C THR A 451 1.77 -15.50 19.86
N SER A 452 1.08 -16.44 19.23
CA SER A 452 -0.34 -16.29 18.89
C SER A 452 -1.09 -17.61 19.01
N TYR A 453 -2.36 -17.48 19.33
CA TYR A 453 -3.34 -18.55 19.28
C TYR A 453 -4.56 -18.08 18.51
N ILE A 454 -5.07 -18.93 17.63
CA ILE A 454 -6.31 -18.69 16.86
C ILE A 454 -7.22 -19.90 16.97
N ASN A 455 -8.51 -19.61 17.00
CA ASN A 455 -9.57 -20.61 16.88
C ASN A 455 -10.65 -20.08 15.96
N THR A 456 -10.94 -20.83 14.90
CA THR A 456 -11.99 -20.50 13.92
C THR A 456 -12.91 -21.71 13.76
N SER A 457 -14.20 -21.45 13.71
CA SER A 457 -15.21 -22.47 13.44
C SER A 457 -16.08 -21.95 12.30
N GLN A 458 -16.08 -22.64 11.18
CA GLN A 458 -16.82 -22.22 10.00
C GLN A 458 -17.82 -23.31 9.63
N SER A 459 -19.02 -22.92 9.28
CA SER A 459 -20.01 -23.86 8.75
C SER A 459 -20.65 -23.31 7.48
N LEU A 460 -20.92 -24.19 6.53
CA LEU A 460 -21.66 -23.91 5.31
C LEU A 460 -22.87 -24.85 5.22
N HIS A 461 -24.04 -24.27 5.08
CA HIS A 461 -25.28 -25.01 4.85
C HIS A 461 -25.84 -24.67 3.46
N VAL A 462 -26.09 -25.71 2.64
CA VAL A 462 -26.54 -25.59 1.24
C VAL A 462 -27.86 -26.33 1.05
N ARG A 463 -28.87 -25.69 0.50
CA ARG A 463 -30.18 -26.26 0.16
C ARG A 463 -30.59 -25.83 -1.26
N PRO A 464 -31.08 -26.80 -2.11
CA PRO A 464 -31.01 -28.24 -1.95
C PRO A 464 -29.60 -28.76 -1.88
N GLY A 465 -29.42 -30.02 -1.53
CA GLY A 465 -28.09 -30.65 -1.44
C GLY A 465 -27.35 -30.63 -2.77
N ALA A 466 -26.09 -30.26 -2.71
CA ALA A 466 -25.19 -30.20 -3.87
C ALA A 466 -24.51 -31.56 -4.15
N PHE A 467 -23.94 -31.76 -5.33
CA PHE A 467 -23.18 -32.95 -5.74
C PHE A 467 -24.00 -34.24 -5.62
N ALA A 468 -25.31 -34.25 -5.97
CA ALA A 468 -26.15 -35.41 -5.86
C ALA A 468 -25.61 -36.64 -6.61
N GLY A 469 -24.95 -36.44 -7.76
CA GLY A 469 -24.29 -37.52 -8.50
C GLY A 469 -23.20 -38.24 -7.72
N LEU A 470 -22.46 -37.51 -6.88
CA LEU A 470 -21.37 -38.07 -6.06
C LEU A 470 -21.89 -38.58 -4.71
N LEU A 471 -22.85 -37.87 -4.08
CA LEU A 471 -23.23 -38.06 -2.68
C LEU A 471 -24.52 -38.84 -2.49
N ASN A 472 -25.38 -38.93 -3.52
CA ASN A 472 -26.73 -39.53 -3.41
C ASN A 472 -27.23 -40.22 -4.69
N TYR A 473 -26.32 -40.92 -5.42
CA TYR A 473 -26.70 -41.66 -6.64
C TYR A 473 -27.53 -40.85 -7.67
N ALA A 474 -27.22 -39.57 -7.79
CA ALA A 474 -27.93 -38.59 -8.60
C ALA A 474 -29.38 -38.31 -8.16
N ILE A 475 -29.81 -38.78 -6.99
CA ILE A 475 -31.14 -38.49 -6.41
C ILE A 475 -31.05 -37.16 -5.65
N PRO A 476 -31.90 -36.17 -5.93
CA PRO A 476 -31.96 -34.93 -5.13
C PRO A 476 -32.21 -35.20 -3.65
N TYR A 477 -31.62 -34.42 -2.78
CA TYR A 477 -31.75 -34.50 -1.33
C TYR A 477 -31.84 -33.10 -0.70
N ASP A 478 -32.28 -33.02 0.58
CA ASP A 478 -32.72 -31.78 1.21
C ASP A 478 -31.62 -30.74 1.39
N ALA A 479 -30.48 -31.18 1.97
CA ALA A 479 -29.39 -30.25 2.27
C ALA A 479 -28.01 -30.94 2.43
N LEU A 480 -26.96 -30.15 2.21
CA LEU A 480 -25.58 -30.49 2.53
C LEU A 480 -25.05 -29.51 3.55
N HIS A 481 -24.41 -30.03 4.59
CA HIS A 481 -23.81 -29.23 5.66
C HIS A 481 -22.33 -29.55 5.80
N GLN A 482 -21.49 -28.54 5.83
CA GLN A 482 -20.04 -28.65 6.05
C GLN A 482 -19.64 -27.89 7.29
N ASP A 483 -18.96 -28.55 8.23
CA ASP A 483 -18.28 -27.92 9.34
C ASP A 483 -16.77 -27.96 9.12
N VAL A 484 -16.06 -26.87 9.45
CA VAL A 484 -14.60 -26.77 9.41
C VAL A 484 -14.11 -26.02 10.65
N ASN A 485 -13.36 -26.67 11.51
CA ASN A 485 -12.78 -26.10 12.70
C ASN A 485 -11.25 -26.10 12.59
N LEU A 486 -10.64 -24.94 12.79
CA LEU A 486 -9.20 -24.77 12.80
C LEU A 486 -8.76 -24.11 14.10
N ALA A 487 -7.94 -24.81 14.88
CA ALA A 487 -7.23 -24.24 16.02
C ALA A 487 -5.74 -24.21 15.73
N GLY A 488 -5.06 -23.15 16.16
CA GLY A 488 -3.64 -23.01 15.88
C GLY A 488 -2.87 -22.25 16.95
N PHE A 489 -1.72 -22.77 17.31
CA PHE A 489 -0.72 -22.11 18.15
C PHE A 489 0.53 -21.82 17.32
N PHE A 490 1.08 -20.63 17.47
CA PHE A 490 2.29 -20.22 16.80
C PHE A 490 3.18 -19.43 17.74
N THR A 491 4.48 -19.74 17.75
CA THR A 491 5.47 -18.89 18.42
C THR A 491 6.74 -18.79 17.59
N HIS A 492 7.31 -17.59 17.54
CA HIS A 492 8.59 -17.30 16.89
C HIS A 492 9.44 -16.45 17.82
N ASN A 493 10.59 -16.97 18.20
CA ASN A 493 11.50 -16.35 19.14
C ASN A 493 12.89 -16.26 18.53
N SER A 494 13.54 -15.11 18.69
CA SER A 494 14.89 -14.89 18.16
C SER A 494 15.70 -13.96 19.04
N ILE A 495 16.99 -14.17 19.02
CA ILE A 495 17.99 -13.29 19.57
C ILE A 495 18.96 -12.89 18.45
N SER A 496 19.35 -11.63 18.43
CA SER A 496 20.30 -11.10 17.46
C SER A 496 21.20 -10.07 18.12
N THR A 497 22.39 -9.88 17.57
CA THR A 497 23.29 -8.80 17.97
C THR A 497 23.76 -8.04 16.75
N THR A 498 23.87 -6.73 16.85
CA THR A 498 24.38 -5.87 15.75
C THR A 498 25.77 -5.39 16.11
N MET A 499 26.72 -5.68 15.25
CA MET A 499 28.11 -5.31 15.34
C MET A 499 28.45 -4.37 14.18
N ALA A 500 28.95 -3.18 14.47
CA ALA A 500 29.34 -2.21 13.45
C ALA A 500 30.86 -2.04 13.44
N TYR A 501 31.46 -2.21 12.25
CA TYR A 501 32.89 -2.05 12.02
C TYR A 501 33.13 -1.14 10.82
N ASN A 502 33.35 0.16 11.07
CA ASN A 502 33.58 1.16 10.03
C ASN A 502 32.47 1.12 8.93
N ILE A 503 32.81 0.56 7.76
CA ILE A 503 31.92 0.47 6.59
C ILE A 503 31.04 -0.81 6.60
N PHE A 504 31.27 -1.73 7.51
CA PHE A 504 30.54 -2.98 7.63
C PHE A 504 29.66 -3.01 8.88
N SER A 505 28.51 -3.62 8.76
CA SER A 505 27.65 -3.98 9.89
C SER A 505 27.21 -5.44 9.72
N PHE A 506 27.34 -6.20 10.79
CA PHE A 506 26.95 -7.62 10.83
C PHE A 506 25.87 -7.80 11.89
N THR A 507 24.83 -8.54 11.53
CA THR A 507 23.74 -8.88 12.45
C THR A 507 23.50 -10.39 12.41
N PRO A 508 24.32 -11.18 13.16
CA PRO A 508 23.97 -12.58 13.37
C PRO A 508 22.71 -12.71 14.20
N SER A 509 21.88 -13.71 13.88
CA SER A 509 20.72 -14.05 14.68
C SER A 509 20.50 -15.54 14.72
N VAL A 510 19.95 -16.01 15.84
CA VAL A 510 19.46 -17.38 16.02
C VAL A 510 18.03 -17.33 16.52
N GLY A 511 17.24 -18.29 16.11
CA GLY A 511 15.85 -18.32 16.53
C GLY A 511 15.18 -19.67 16.29
N PHE A 512 13.99 -19.79 16.84
CA PHE A 512 13.14 -20.93 16.61
C PHE A 512 11.70 -20.50 16.37
N LEU A 513 11.00 -21.32 15.60
CA LEU A 513 9.59 -21.19 15.27
C LEU A 513 8.92 -22.52 15.61
N LEU A 514 7.78 -22.45 16.26
CA LEU A 514 6.90 -23.58 16.49
C LEU A 514 5.52 -23.22 15.97
N ARG A 515 4.95 -24.08 15.13
CA ARG A 515 3.60 -23.99 14.61
C ARG A 515 2.90 -25.32 14.87
N ASN A 516 1.82 -25.25 15.61
CA ASN A 516 0.90 -26.36 15.79
C ASN A 516 -0.46 -25.95 15.25
N ARG A 517 -1.07 -26.74 14.39
CA ARG A 517 -2.40 -26.53 13.84
C ARG A 517 -3.19 -27.82 13.87
N ARG A 518 -4.46 -27.71 14.20
CA ARG A 518 -5.40 -28.82 14.17
C ARG A 518 -6.60 -28.43 13.33
N LEU A 519 -6.87 -29.21 12.28
CA LEU A 519 -8.03 -29.07 11.39
C LEU A 519 -8.94 -30.24 11.64
N SER A 520 -10.19 -29.98 11.93
CA SER A 520 -11.27 -30.97 11.87
C SER A 520 -12.36 -30.49 10.92
N SER A 521 -12.79 -31.34 10.02
CA SER A 521 -13.96 -31.06 9.17
C SER A 521 -14.85 -32.27 9.05
N ASP A 522 -16.14 -32.03 8.94
CA ASP A 522 -17.15 -33.06 8.77
C ASP A 522 -18.23 -32.57 7.79
N MET A 523 -18.73 -33.49 6.96
CA MET A 523 -19.78 -33.20 6.00
C MET A 523 -20.98 -34.10 6.27
N LEU A 524 -22.16 -33.48 6.38
CA LEU A 524 -23.42 -34.16 6.71
C LEU A 524 -24.41 -33.96 5.56
N LYS A 525 -25.03 -35.06 5.14
CA LYS A 525 -26.20 -35.06 4.22
C LYS A 525 -27.50 -35.06 5.02
N TRP A 526 -28.45 -34.23 4.62
CA TRP A 526 -29.79 -34.18 5.22
C TRP A 526 -30.83 -34.69 4.21
N GLU A 527 -31.62 -35.67 4.62
CA GLU A 527 -32.68 -36.25 3.82
C GLU A 527 -33.88 -36.60 4.72
N GLY A 528 -35.07 -36.14 4.38
CA GLY A 528 -36.28 -36.36 5.20
C GLY A 528 -36.16 -35.81 6.63
N GLY A 529 -35.32 -34.77 6.87
CA GLY A 529 -35.11 -34.22 8.21
C GLY A 529 -34.09 -34.99 9.07
N ILE A 530 -33.45 -36.04 8.52
CA ILE A 530 -32.44 -36.85 9.20
C ILE A 530 -31.06 -36.46 8.69
N ALA A 531 -30.12 -36.22 9.61
CA ALA A 531 -28.73 -36.00 9.29
C ALA A 531 -28.00 -37.35 9.15
N GLU A 532 -27.38 -37.55 8.00
CA GLU A 532 -26.55 -38.72 7.72
C GLU A 532 -25.10 -38.30 7.58
N THR A 533 -24.22 -39.01 8.26
CA THR A 533 -22.77 -38.80 8.17
C THR A 533 -22.25 -39.48 6.93
N LEU A 534 -21.48 -38.75 6.12
CA LEU A 534 -20.87 -39.27 4.89
C LEU A 534 -19.65 -40.18 5.21
N SER A 535 -19.17 -40.85 4.18
CA SER A 535 -17.99 -41.72 4.25
C SER A 535 -16.74 -40.98 4.78
N PRO A 536 -15.74 -41.68 5.28
CA PRO A 536 -14.52 -41.07 5.84
C PRO A 536 -13.78 -40.13 4.89
N GLU A 537 -13.96 -40.29 3.58
CA GLU A 537 -13.34 -39.39 2.57
C GLU A 537 -13.88 -37.94 2.59
N PHE A 538 -14.96 -37.66 3.34
CA PHE A 538 -15.53 -36.33 3.56
C PHE A 538 -15.23 -35.77 4.95
N ARG A 539 -14.24 -36.34 5.64
CA ARG A 539 -13.82 -35.92 6.98
C ARG A 539 -12.34 -35.67 7.06
N ASN A 540 -11.97 -34.68 7.86
CA ASN A 540 -10.60 -34.43 8.20
C ASN A 540 -10.43 -34.36 9.71
N ASN A 541 -9.35 -34.91 10.22
CA ASN A 541 -8.92 -34.75 11.60
C ASN A 541 -7.39 -34.70 11.60
N LEU A 542 -6.86 -33.59 11.12
CA LEU A 542 -5.45 -33.42 10.80
C LEU A 542 -4.75 -32.57 11.86
N GLU A 543 -3.64 -33.07 12.38
CA GLU A 543 -2.71 -32.32 13.22
C GLU A 543 -1.41 -32.07 12.43
N PHE A 544 -1.06 -30.78 12.33
CA PHE A 544 0.15 -30.33 11.66
C PHE A 544 1.07 -29.62 12.63
N ASN A 545 2.28 -30.13 12.77
CA ASN A 545 3.32 -29.57 13.61
C ASN A 545 4.51 -29.17 12.75
N ASN A 546 4.99 -27.93 12.88
CA ASN A 546 6.23 -27.50 12.28
C ASN A 546 7.11 -26.86 13.36
N THR A 547 8.30 -27.42 13.54
CA THR A 547 9.37 -26.85 14.35
C THR A 547 10.51 -26.47 13.43
N SER A 548 10.87 -25.17 13.39
CA SER A 548 11.98 -24.67 12.61
C SER A 548 12.99 -23.97 13.51
N THR A 549 14.25 -24.37 13.45
CA THR A 549 15.35 -23.64 14.09
C THR A 549 16.23 -23.04 13.01
N TYR A 550 16.76 -21.85 13.25
CA TYR A 550 17.56 -21.20 12.25
C TYR A 550 18.72 -20.40 12.84
N ALA A 551 19.76 -20.27 12.03
CA ALA A 551 20.83 -19.31 12.20
C ALA A 551 20.89 -18.42 10.95
N SER A 552 21.03 -17.11 11.13
CA SER A 552 21.13 -16.19 10.01
C SER A 552 22.20 -15.15 10.26
N LEU A 553 22.81 -14.69 9.17
CA LEU A 553 23.74 -13.57 9.16
C LEU A 553 23.27 -12.55 8.13
N GLN A 554 23.02 -11.33 8.59
CA GLN A 554 22.81 -10.18 7.73
C GLN A 554 24.05 -9.31 7.76
N SER A 555 24.58 -8.99 6.60
CA SER A 555 25.79 -8.17 6.42
C SER A 555 25.43 -6.95 5.60
N GLN A 556 25.78 -5.79 6.08
CA GLN A 556 25.61 -4.53 5.35
C GLN A 556 26.99 -3.91 5.12
N PHE A 557 27.21 -3.50 3.88
CA PHE A 557 28.39 -2.77 3.44
C PHE A 557 27.98 -1.41 2.90
N ARG A 558 28.60 -0.34 3.40
CA ARG A 558 28.35 1.02 2.95
C ARG A 558 29.66 1.75 2.70
N TYR A 559 29.90 2.08 1.44
CA TYR A 559 31.08 2.85 1.05
C TYR A 559 30.71 3.87 -0.03
N LYS A 560 30.89 5.14 0.28
CA LYS A 560 30.55 6.26 -0.62
C LYS A 560 29.09 6.13 -1.09
N THR A 561 28.92 5.85 -2.37
CA THR A 561 27.62 5.75 -3.05
C THR A 561 27.11 4.31 -3.18
N TRP A 562 27.85 3.32 -2.65
CA TRP A 562 27.47 1.92 -2.66
C TRP A 562 26.84 1.51 -1.33
N ARG A 563 25.77 0.77 -1.43
CA ARG A 563 25.16 0.05 -0.31
C ARG A 563 24.88 -1.36 -0.77
N VAL A 564 25.47 -2.31 -0.08
CA VAL A 564 25.26 -3.74 -0.33
C VAL A 564 24.76 -4.37 0.95
N GLU A 565 23.70 -5.10 0.83
CA GLU A 565 23.14 -5.91 1.91
C GLU A 565 23.05 -7.36 1.44
N ALA A 566 23.75 -8.24 2.15
CA ALA A 566 23.72 -9.68 1.92
C ALA A 566 23.16 -10.36 3.17
N SER A 567 22.24 -11.29 3.00
CA SER A 567 21.80 -12.16 4.08
C SER A 567 21.81 -13.60 3.66
N GLY A 568 22.15 -14.47 4.61
CA GLY A 568 22.01 -15.92 4.49
C GLY A 568 21.34 -16.45 5.73
N ARG A 569 20.37 -17.34 5.57
CA ARG A 569 19.64 -17.99 6.64
C ARG A 569 19.67 -19.48 6.41
N LEU A 570 20.23 -20.22 7.36
CA LEU A 570 20.19 -21.67 7.39
C LEU A 570 19.04 -22.09 8.31
N VAL A 571 18.11 -22.88 7.79
CA VAL A 571 16.90 -23.30 8.48
C VAL A 571 16.85 -24.82 8.55
N LEU A 572 16.61 -25.35 9.74
CA LEU A 572 16.35 -26.75 9.97
C LEU A 572 14.87 -26.93 10.30
N ASN A 573 14.12 -27.46 9.35
CA ASN A 573 12.69 -27.70 9.44
C ASN A 573 12.38 -29.15 9.82
N HIS A 574 11.46 -29.32 10.76
CA HIS A 574 10.91 -30.60 11.16
C HIS A 574 9.39 -30.53 11.13
N PHE A 575 8.77 -31.30 10.24
CA PHE A 575 7.33 -31.35 10.06
C PHE A 575 6.80 -32.69 10.59
N GLY A 576 5.76 -32.65 11.40
CA GLY A 576 4.94 -33.78 11.81
C GLY A 576 3.52 -33.59 11.26
N ILE A 577 3.05 -34.54 10.49
CA ILE A 577 1.71 -34.60 9.94
C ILE A 577 1.05 -35.83 10.52
N HIS A 578 -0.10 -35.67 11.14
CA HIS A 578 -0.82 -36.74 11.74
C HIS A 578 -2.31 -36.64 11.46
N ASN A 579 -2.84 -37.63 10.75
CA ASN A 579 -4.29 -37.77 10.59
C ASN A 579 -4.77 -38.70 11.73
N ILE A 580 -5.59 -38.13 12.64
CA ILE A 580 -6.09 -38.84 13.82
C ILE A 580 -7.04 -39.95 13.36
N GLY A 581 -6.68 -41.18 13.54
CA GLY A 581 -7.43 -42.38 13.09
C GLY A 581 -6.76 -43.15 11.94
N GLN A 582 -5.65 -42.64 11.41
CA GLN A 582 -4.81 -43.30 10.41
C GLN A 582 -3.38 -43.47 10.89
N TYR A 583 -2.57 -44.27 10.17
CA TYR A 583 -1.16 -44.42 10.50
C TYR A 583 -0.43 -43.06 10.47
N ARG A 584 0.40 -42.84 11.49
CA ARG A 584 1.23 -41.64 11.60
C ARG A 584 2.22 -41.61 10.43
N SER A 585 2.17 -40.58 9.62
CA SER A 585 3.17 -40.37 8.57
C SER A 585 4.54 -40.10 9.18
N ALA A 586 5.61 -40.58 8.52
CA ALA A 586 6.96 -40.31 8.97
C ALA A 586 7.23 -38.79 9.01
N PRO A 587 7.96 -38.29 10.01
CA PRO A 587 8.26 -36.84 10.07
C PRO A 587 9.15 -36.45 8.90
N VAL A 588 8.81 -35.35 8.27
CA VAL A 588 9.58 -34.79 7.16
C VAL A 588 10.62 -33.80 7.72
N ARG A 589 11.87 -33.96 7.34
CA ARG A 589 12.97 -33.06 7.71
C ARG A 589 13.53 -32.38 6.48
N ARG A 590 13.76 -31.10 6.56
CA ARG A 590 14.35 -30.30 5.47
C ARG A 590 15.36 -29.31 6.03
N THR A 591 16.46 -29.17 5.32
CA THR A 591 17.50 -28.19 5.62
C THR A 591 17.57 -27.23 4.46
N ASP A 592 17.34 -25.95 4.73
CA ASP A 592 17.24 -24.91 3.73
C ASP A 592 18.29 -23.85 3.94
N PHE A 593 18.81 -23.32 2.83
CA PHE A 593 19.60 -22.10 2.82
C PHE A 593 18.87 -21.04 2.00
N GLU A 594 18.57 -19.92 2.65
CA GLU A 594 17.80 -18.79 2.08
C GLU A 594 18.73 -17.59 1.90
N PRO A 595 19.41 -17.44 0.74
CA PRO A 595 20.24 -16.28 0.45
C PRO A 595 19.42 -15.10 -0.05
N SER A 596 19.84 -13.89 0.29
CA SER A 596 19.40 -12.69 -0.40
C SER A 596 20.56 -11.68 -0.56
N LEU A 597 20.54 -10.94 -1.65
CA LEU A 597 21.52 -9.90 -1.98
C LEU A 597 20.81 -8.67 -2.53
N SER A 598 21.02 -7.54 -1.89
CA SER A 598 20.53 -6.25 -2.34
C SER A 598 21.73 -5.31 -2.59
N VAL A 599 21.78 -4.73 -3.77
CA VAL A 599 22.84 -3.80 -4.16
C VAL A 599 22.20 -2.49 -4.59
N HIS A 600 22.60 -1.40 -3.95
CA HIS A 600 22.17 -0.05 -4.31
C HIS A 600 23.39 0.78 -4.67
N LYS A 601 23.33 1.48 -5.80
CA LYS A 601 24.33 2.42 -6.27
C LYS A 601 23.68 3.76 -6.53
N ASP A 602 24.07 4.79 -5.78
CA ASP A 602 23.78 6.17 -6.12
C ASP A 602 24.83 6.64 -7.15
N ILE A 603 24.43 6.78 -8.42
CA ILE A 603 25.31 7.27 -9.50
C ILE A 603 25.63 8.74 -9.22
N ASN A 604 24.61 9.49 -8.86
CA ASN A 604 24.67 10.87 -8.42
C ASN A 604 23.45 11.15 -7.50
N PRO A 605 23.29 12.36 -6.93
CA PRO A 605 22.15 12.66 -6.04
C PRO A 605 20.75 12.45 -6.66
N ARG A 606 20.67 12.35 -8.00
CA ARG A 606 19.43 12.21 -8.74
C ARG A 606 19.15 10.79 -9.22
N TRP A 607 20.18 10.00 -9.52
CA TRP A 607 20.06 8.67 -10.11
C TRP A 607 20.52 7.59 -9.14
N ARG A 608 19.67 6.58 -8.96
CA ARG A 608 19.96 5.35 -8.22
C ARG A 608 19.66 4.12 -9.07
N ILE A 609 20.55 3.14 -9.04
CA ILE A 609 20.29 1.79 -9.53
C ILE A 609 20.23 0.86 -8.32
N SER A 610 19.26 -0.04 -8.34
CA SER A 610 19.07 -1.05 -7.30
C SER A 610 18.85 -2.42 -7.91
N SER A 611 19.52 -3.43 -7.37
CA SER A 611 19.31 -4.83 -7.74
C SER A 611 19.00 -5.65 -6.49
N PHE A 612 18.11 -6.61 -6.63
CA PHE A 612 17.74 -7.54 -5.57
C PHE A 612 17.67 -8.96 -6.12
N LEU A 613 18.29 -9.90 -5.41
CA LEU A 613 18.30 -11.33 -5.68
C LEU A 613 17.86 -12.06 -4.42
N SER A 614 17.03 -13.07 -4.55
CA SER A 614 16.70 -13.97 -3.44
C SER A 614 16.36 -15.36 -3.92
N ALA A 615 16.61 -16.35 -3.06
CA ALA A 615 16.13 -17.72 -3.22
C ALA A 615 15.64 -18.25 -1.88
N GLY A 616 14.64 -19.11 -1.90
CA GLY A 616 14.09 -19.72 -0.69
C GLY A 616 13.12 -20.83 -1.02
N ASN A 617 12.89 -21.68 -0.01
CA ASN A 617 11.93 -22.77 -0.07
C ASN A 617 10.73 -22.43 0.81
N SER A 618 9.56 -22.89 0.41
CA SER A 618 8.33 -22.86 1.20
C SER A 618 7.68 -24.24 1.19
N TYR A 619 6.99 -24.54 2.26
CA TYR A 619 6.39 -25.83 2.49
C TYR A 619 4.89 -25.70 2.72
N GLY A 620 4.16 -26.75 2.39
CA GLY A 620 2.72 -26.81 2.56
C GLY A 620 2.31 -26.55 4.00
N THR A 621 1.21 -25.87 4.13
CA THR A 621 0.52 -25.64 5.41
C THR A 621 -0.72 -26.52 5.48
N ILE A 622 -1.43 -26.53 6.59
CA ILE A 622 -2.57 -27.44 6.84
C ILE A 622 -3.67 -27.31 5.76
N ASP A 623 -3.79 -26.15 5.15
CA ASP A 623 -4.70 -25.84 4.02
C ASP A 623 -4.31 -26.51 2.69
N GLN A 624 -3.12 -27.12 2.63
CA GLN A 624 -2.62 -27.85 1.46
C GLN A 624 -2.37 -29.34 1.73
N LEU A 625 -2.71 -29.82 2.94
CA LEU A 625 -2.36 -31.18 3.40
C LEU A 625 -3.58 -32.01 3.80
N PHE A 626 -4.78 -31.49 3.71
CA PHE A 626 -6.01 -32.21 4.09
C PHE A 626 -6.46 -33.17 2.98
N GLU A 627 -6.80 -34.40 3.36
CA GLU A 627 -7.12 -35.51 2.42
C GLU A 627 -8.59 -35.67 2.17
N GLY A 628 -9.42 -35.39 3.17
CA GLY A 628 -10.89 -35.48 3.04
C GLY A 628 -11.48 -34.27 2.31
N PHE A 629 -12.48 -34.48 1.49
CA PHE A 629 -13.16 -33.39 0.79
C PHE A 629 -13.74 -32.35 1.74
N ILE A 630 -13.57 -31.09 1.39
CA ILE A 630 -14.22 -29.92 2.01
C ILE A 630 -15.06 -29.21 0.94
N LEU A 631 -16.33 -28.95 1.25
CA LEU A 631 -17.22 -28.12 0.42
C LEU A 631 -16.87 -26.66 0.65
N THR A 632 -16.09 -26.06 -0.25
CA THR A 632 -15.64 -24.67 -0.11
C THR A 632 -16.72 -23.67 -0.48
N HIS A 633 -17.57 -24.00 -1.46
CA HIS A 633 -18.83 -23.37 -1.78
C HIS A 633 -19.76 -24.38 -2.50
N TYR A 634 -21.02 -24.06 -2.71
CA TYR A 634 -22.02 -25.02 -3.17
C TYR A 634 -21.66 -25.77 -4.47
N ARG A 635 -20.73 -25.27 -5.29
CA ARG A 635 -20.28 -25.89 -6.56
C ARG A 635 -18.85 -26.43 -6.50
N GLN A 636 -18.17 -26.35 -5.38
CA GLN A 636 -16.78 -26.76 -5.32
C GLN A 636 -16.47 -27.62 -4.10
N LEU A 637 -16.00 -28.81 -4.38
CA LEU A 637 -15.35 -29.70 -3.45
C LEU A 637 -13.84 -29.56 -3.63
N GLN A 638 -13.10 -29.55 -2.54
CA GLN A 638 -11.64 -29.50 -2.57
C GLN A 638 -11.06 -30.54 -1.62
N ARG A 639 -10.01 -31.22 -2.08
CA ARG A 639 -9.12 -32.05 -1.24
C ARG A 639 -7.69 -31.95 -1.75
N ASN A 640 -6.75 -32.24 -0.89
CA ASN A 640 -5.33 -32.32 -1.22
C ASN A 640 -4.85 -33.72 -0.81
N SER A 641 -4.94 -34.65 -1.71
CA SER A 641 -4.61 -36.07 -1.48
C SER A 641 -3.16 -36.43 -1.80
N ALA A 642 -2.34 -35.41 -2.08
CA ALA A 642 -0.97 -35.61 -2.50
C ALA A 642 0.00 -35.55 -1.32
N GLU A 643 1.23 -35.97 -1.57
CA GLU A 643 2.34 -35.85 -0.67
C GLU A 643 2.62 -34.42 -0.19
N PHE A 644 3.58 -34.28 0.68
CA PHE A 644 4.00 -33.01 1.25
C PHE A 644 4.35 -31.98 0.18
N PHE A 645 3.66 -30.84 0.21
CA PHE A 645 3.88 -29.74 -0.76
C PHE A 645 5.22 -29.05 -0.49
N GLU A 646 6.04 -28.98 -1.52
CA GLU A 646 7.33 -28.31 -1.51
C GLU A 646 7.42 -27.35 -2.69
N GLN A 647 7.86 -26.13 -2.41
CA GLN A 647 8.03 -25.11 -3.43
C GLN A 647 9.34 -24.36 -3.24
N SER A 648 10.10 -24.19 -4.31
CA SER A 648 11.28 -23.32 -4.35
C SER A 648 11.00 -22.09 -5.19
N ALA A 649 11.43 -20.93 -4.73
CA ALA A 649 11.28 -19.68 -5.42
C ALA A 649 12.63 -18.97 -5.57
N GLN A 650 12.89 -18.46 -6.76
CA GLN A 650 14.02 -17.62 -7.08
C GLN A 650 13.51 -16.31 -7.67
N SER A 651 14.01 -15.19 -7.19
CA SER A 651 13.60 -13.87 -7.69
C SER A 651 14.79 -12.97 -7.97
N PHE A 652 14.66 -12.21 -9.05
CA PHE A 652 15.58 -11.17 -9.46
C PHE A 652 14.79 -9.89 -9.73
N ARG A 653 15.27 -8.76 -9.25
CA ARG A 653 14.72 -7.45 -9.56
C ARG A 653 15.85 -6.46 -9.85
N LEU A 654 15.68 -5.66 -10.89
CA LEU A 654 16.54 -4.55 -11.25
C LEU A 654 15.69 -3.29 -11.37
N SER A 655 16.08 -2.19 -10.75
CA SER A 655 15.37 -0.91 -10.86
C SER A 655 16.33 0.26 -11.04
N GLY A 656 15.88 1.23 -11.84
CA GLY A 656 16.51 2.54 -12.00
C GLY A 656 15.56 3.64 -11.54
N ASP A 657 16.03 4.47 -10.61
CA ASP A 657 15.28 5.57 -10.03
C ASP A 657 15.94 6.89 -10.37
N TYR A 658 15.17 7.81 -10.92
CA TYR A 658 15.55 9.21 -11.07
C TYR A 658 14.67 10.08 -10.20
N ARG A 659 15.26 10.98 -9.43
CA ARG A 659 14.56 11.91 -8.57
C ARG A 659 15.18 13.30 -8.61
N ASN A 660 14.35 14.28 -8.84
CA ASN A 660 14.71 15.68 -8.73
C ASN A 660 13.60 16.42 -7.98
N PRO A 661 13.67 16.51 -6.65
CA PRO A 661 12.62 17.14 -5.83
C PRO A 661 12.43 18.63 -6.15
N LEU A 662 13.51 19.36 -6.47
CA LEU A 662 13.42 20.79 -6.77
C LEU A 662 12.59 21.08 -8.02
N LEU A 663 12.65 20.19 -9.02
CA LEU A 663 11.86 20.28 -10.25
C LEU A 663 10.63 19.37 -10.22
N ALA A 664 10.37 18.71 -9.09
CA ALA A 664 9.31 17.73 -8.90
C ALA A 664 9.21 16.73 -10.08
N ARG A 665 10.37 16.14 -10.47
CA ARG A 665 10.47 15.14 -11.54
C ARG A 665 10.93 13.82 -10.96
N PHE A 666 10.13 12.78 -11.19
CA PHE A 666 10.38 11.44 -10.70
C PHE A 666 10.18 10.43 -11.83
N PHE A 667 11.07 9.48 -11.90
CA PHE A 667 11.04 8.39 -12.87
C PHE A 667 11.51 7.12 -12.17
N ASN A 668 10.82 6.02 -12.38
CA ASN A 668 11.24 4.69 -11.94
C ASN A 668 10.95 3.68 -13.05
N LEU A 669 11.92 2.85 -13.37
CA LEU A 669 11.76 1.67 -14.21
C LEU A 669 12.29 0.46 -13.44
N ALA A 670 11.46 -0.58 -13.32
CA ALA A 670 11.85 -1.81 -12.66
C ALA A 670 11.45 -3.02 -13.50
N TYR A 671 12.37 -3.96 -13.63
CA TYR A 671 12.13 -5.30 -14.14
C TYR A 671 12.26 -6.31 -12.99
N ALA A 672 11.31 -7.22 -12.88
CA ALA A 672 11.36 -8.33 -11.96
C ALA A 672 11.11 -9.65 -12.70
N TYR A 673 11.85 -10.66 -12.32
CA TYR A 673 11.68 -12.04 -12.77
C TYR A 673 11.56 -12.94 -11.55
N SER A 674 10.59 -13.84 -11.56
CA SER A 674 10.49 -14.91 -10.58
C SER A 674 10.29 -16.26 -11.24
N ARG A 675 11.00 -17.26 -10.73
CA ARG A 675 10.82 -18.66 -11.06
C ARG A 675 10.35 -19.36 -9.79
N THR A 676 9.21 -20.01 -9.88
CA THR A 676 8.64 -20.80 -8.79
C THR A 676 8.48 -22.23 -9.26
N HIS A 677 9.12 -23.17 -8.57
CA HIS A 677 9.05 -24.60 -8.87
C HIS A 677 8.39 -25.32 -7.71
N SER A 678 7.33 -26.09 -7.98
CA SER A 678 6.60 -26.90 -7.00
C SER A 678 6.63 -28.37 -7.40
N ASN A 679 6.56 -29.27 -6.40
CA ASN A 679 6.46 -30.70 -6.64
C ASN A 679 5.05 -31.17 -7.02
N LEU A 680 4.04 -30.31 -6.84
CA LEU A 680 2.64 -30.64 -7.08
C LEU A 680 2.02 -29.71 -8.13
N ILE A 681 1.00 -30.25 -8.83
CA ILE A 681 0.10 -29.50 -9.67
C ILE A 681 -1.34 -29.62 -9.16
N PHE A 682 -2.10 -28.55 -9.22
CA PHE A 682 -3.55 -28.59 -8.95
C PHE A 682 -4.31 -28.98 -10.22
N SER A 683 -5.26 -29.91 -10.08
CA SER A 683 -6.20 -30.25 -11.15
C SER A 683 -7.59 -29.76 -10.80
N HIS A 684 -8.30 -29.36 -11.84
CA HIS A 684 -9.70 -29.01 -11.81
C HIS A 684 -10.49 -30.05 -12.60
N GLU A 685 -11.22 -30.89 -11.90
CA GLU A 685 -12.16 -31.82 -12.52
C GLU A 685 -13.53 -31.16 -12.56
N ILE A 686 -13.97 -30.79 -13.75
CA ILE A 686 -15.18 -30.01 -13.98
C ILE A 686 -16.18 -30.91 -14.70
N ASP A 687 -17.33 -31.15 -14.06
CA ASP A 687 -18.41 -31.92 -14.67
C ASP A 687 -19.21 -31.10 -15.70
N PRO A 688 -20.02 -31.69 -16.56
CA PRO A 688 -20.82 -30.96 -17.55
C PRO A 688 -21.76 -29.91 -16.96
N SER A 689 -22.14 -30.05 -15.69
CA SER A 689 -22.98 -29.09 -14.99
C SER A 689 -22.16 -27.94 -14.34
N GLY A 690 -20.81 -27.97 -14.47
CA GLY A 690 -19.90 -26.96 -13.95
C GLY A 690 -19.58 -27.11 -12.45
N PHE A 691 -19.96 -28.21 -11.80
CA PHE A 691 -19.47 -28.54 -10.49
C PHE A 691 -17.99 -28.94 -10.57
N THR A 692 -17.20 -28.42 -9.64
CA THR A 692 -15.74 -28.53 -9.70
C THR A 692 -15.21 -29.30 -8.51
N GLN A 693 -14.35 -30.29 -8.78
CA GLN A 693 -13.51 -30.95 -7.78
C GLN A 693 -12.07 -30.50 -7.98
N VAL A 694 -11.47 -29.88 -6.95
CA VAL A 694 -10.08 -29.46 -6.97
C VAL A 694 -9.26 -30.47 -6.21
N GLN A 695 -8.24 -31.04 -6.87
CA GLN A 695 -7.36 -32.05 -6.30
C GLN A 695 -5.90 -31.72 -6.62
N THR A 696 -4.98 -32.25 -5.83
CA THR A 696 -3.54 -32.15 -6.11
C THR A 696 -3.02 -33.46 -6.72
N HIS A 697 -2.03 -33.31 -7.61
CA HIS A 697 -1.30 -34.46 -8.18
C HIS A 697 0.20 -34.24 -8.04
N GLU A 698 0.92 -35.34 -7.83
CA GLU A 698 2.38 -35.37 -7.82
C GLU A 698 2.93 -35.17 -9.22
N ARG A 699 3.26 -33.94 -9.55
CA ARG A 699 3.90 -33.56 -10.80
C ARG A 699 4.66 -32.26 -10.60
N PRO A 700 5.97 -32.24 -10.88
CA PRO A 700 6.76 -31.02 -10.84
C PRO A 700 6.19 -29.98 -11.81
N ASN A 701 5.98 -28.76 -11.30
CA ASN A 701 5.45 -27.65 -12.06
C ASN A 701 6.29 -26.39 -11.86
N THR A 702 6.57 -25.68 -12.92
CA THR A 702 7.38 -24.46 -12.87
C THR A 702 6.61 -23.28 -13.44
N ARG A 703 6.44 -22.26 -12.62
CA ARG A 703 5.85 -20.98 -13.03
C ARG A 703 6.95 -19.95 -13.25
N HIS A 704 6.92 -19.29 -14.38
CA HIS A 704 7.76 -18.15 -14.71
C HIS A 704 6.91 -16.88 -14.74
N THR A 705 7.37 -15.85 -14.08
CA THR A 705 6.70 -14.53 -14.08
C THR A 705 7.73 -13.45 -14.40
N HIS A 706 7.44 -12.67 -15.45
CA HIS A 706 8.17 -11.47 -15.81
C HIS A 706 7.29 -10.25 -15.54
N GLN A 707 7.85 -9.25 -14.92
CA GLN A 707 7.13 -8.01 -14.60
C GLN A 707 7.97 -6.81 -14.96
N VAL A 708 7.37 -5.85 -15.69
CA VAL A 708 7.96 -4.55 -15.98
C VAL A 708 7.06 -3.48 -15.37
N ASN A 709 7.63 -2.69 -14.47
CA ASN A 709 6.95 -1.57 -13.84
C ASN A 709 7.62 -0.28 -14.29
N PHE A 710 6.83 0.66 -14.75
CA PHE A 710 7.26 2.00 -15.10
C PHE A 710 6.45 3.01 -14.31
N ARG A 711 7.09 4.02 -13.77
CA ARG A 711 6.43 5.17 -13.14
C ARG A 711 7.12 6.45 -13.56
N TRP A 712 6.34 7.41 -13.98
CA TRP A 712 6.79 8.75 -14.28
C TRP A 712 5.84 9.76 -13.66
N SER A 713 6.39 10.75 -12.95
CA SER A 713 5.61 11.81 -12.32
C SER A 713 6.35 13.13 -12.48
N ARG A 714 5.61 14.19 -12.81
CA ARG A 714 6.13 15.54 -12.98
C ARG A 714 5.11 16.59 -12.56
N HIS A 715 5.57 17.56 -11.78
CA HIS A 715 4.87 18.84 -11.60
C HIS A 715 5.42 19.87 -12.57
N ILE A 716 4.55 20.51 -13.33
CA ILE A 716 4.89 21.60 -14.27
C ILE A 716 4.38 22.90 -13.64
N ARG A 717 5.29 23.66 -13.02
CA ARG A 717 4.96 24.86 -12.24
C ARG A 717 4.19 25.89 -13.06
N ASP A 718 4.67 26.22 -14.25
CA ASP A 718 4.09 27.26 -15.10
C ASP A 718 2.67 26.94 -15.56
N LEU A 719 2.35 25.64 -15.68
CA LEU A 719 1.01 25.14 -16.02
C LEU A 719 0.18 24.73 -14.79
N ARG A 720 0.76 24.81 -13.59
CA ARG A 720 0.14 24.30 -12.33
C ARG A 720 -0.45 22.90 -12.49
N THR A 721 0.31 22.03 -13.14
CA THR A 721 -0.16 20.72 -13.58
C THR A 721 0.69 19.60 -13.01
N ASN A 722 0.05 18.60 -12.40
CA ASN A 722 0.65 17.33 -12.00
C ASN A 722 0.29 16.26 -13.02
N ILE A 723 1.28 15.51 -13.49
CA ILE A 723 1.10 14.39 -14.40
C ILE A 723 1.76 13.16 -13.77
N THR A 724 1.03 12.05 -13.73
CA THR A 724 1.56 10.75 -13.30
C THR A 724 1.16 9.68 -14.31
N LEU A 725 2.12 8.86 -14.73
CA LEU A 725 1.92 7.69 -15.59
C LEU A 725 2.52 6.47 -14.90
N ASN A 726 1.79 5.35 -14.95
CA ASN A 726 2.15 4.15 -14.19
C ASN A 726 1.73 2.87 -14.92
N PRO A 727 2.32 2.54 -16.10
CA PRO A 727 2.09 1.26 -16.76
C PRO A 727 2.86 0.12 -16.08
N ASN A 728 2.19 -1.04 -16.00
CA ASN A 728 2.72 -2.29 -15.46
C ASN A 728 2.38 -3.42 -16.42
N TYR A 729 3.38 -4.20 -16.78
CA TYR A 729 3.21 -5.37 -17.65
C TYR A 729 3.62 -6.64 -16.90
N PHE A 730 2.80 -7.68 -17.05
CA PHE A 730 3.02 -9.01 -16.47
C PHE A 730 2.92 -10.07 -17.55
N LEU A 731 3.87 -10.98 -17.55
CA LEU A 731 3.85 -12.21 -18.34
C LEU A 731 4.02 -13.38 -17.38
N THR A 732 3.07 -14.30 -17.38
CA THR A 732 3.13 -15.52 -16.55
C THR A 732 2.94 -16.74 -17.43
N THR A 733 3.81 -17.73 -17.26
CA THR A 733 3.75 -19.03 -17.94
C THR A 733 3.73 -20.14 -16.89
N GLN A 734 2.77 -21.05 -16.99
CA GLN A 734 2.58 -22.16 -16.04
C GLN A 734 1.81 -23.31 -16.71
N GLU A 735 2.07 -24.55 -16.30
CA GLU A 735 1.27 -25.72 -16.65
C GLU A 735 0.08 -25.89 -15.67
N PHE A 736 -1.08 -26.33 -16.18
CA PHE A 736 -2.27 -26.69 -15.43
C PHE A 736 -2.76 -28.06 -15.85
N LYS A 737 -3.46 -28.74 -14.94
CA LYS A 737 -4.24 -29.93 -15.26
C LYS A 737 -5.72 -29.58 -15.20
N ILE A 738 -6.41 -29.70 -16.35
CA ILE A 738 -7.84 -29.47 -16.48
C ILE A 738 -8.47 -30.79 -16.97
N ASN A 739 -9.35 -31.36 -16.16
CA ASN A 739 -9.83 -32.73 -16.33
C ASN A 739 -8.62 -33.68 -16.47
N ASN A 740 -8.49 -34.41 -17.57
CA ASN A 740 -7.40 -35.36 -17.79
C ASN A 740 -6.19 -34.78 -18.53
N ASP A 741 -6.26 -33.53 -18.98
CA ASP A 741 -5.25 -32.93 -19.86
C ASP A 741 -4.33 -31.96 -19.15
N PHE A 742 -3.04 -32.00 -19.51
CA PHE A 742 -2.05 -31.00 -19.10
C PHE A 742 -1.98 -29.89 -20.15
N VAL A 743 -2.22 -28.67 -19.71
CA VAL A 743 -2.29 -27.49 -20.58
C VAL A 743 -1.29 -26.45 -20.13
N ASN A 744 -0.48 -25.98 -21.07
CA ASN A 744 0.41 -24.85 -20.80
C ASN A 744 -0.35 -23.54 -21.04
N ILE A 745 -0.39 -22.67 -20.03
CA ILE A 745 -1.08 -21.38 -20.07
C ILE A 745 -0.07 -20.25 -20.01
N GLN A 746 -0.18 -19.33 -20.97
CA GLN A 746 0.60 -18.11 -21.02
C GLN A 746 -0.33 -16.89 -20.96
N SER A 747 -0.14 -16.05 -19.94
CA SER A 747 -0.98 -14.86 -19.71
C SER A 747 -0.17 -13.58 -19.79
N HIS A 748 -0.59 -12.66 -20.64
CA HIS A 748 -0.06 -11.32 -20.82
C HIS A 748 -1.06 -10.31 -20.28
N ASN A 749 -0.62 -9.47 -19.35
CA ASN A 749 -1.48 -8.45 -18.76
C ASN A 749 -0.75 -7.11 -18.75
N LEU A 750 -1.34 -6.11 -19.35
CA LEU A 750 -0.92 -4.71 -19.29
C LEU A 750 -1.94 -3.90 -18.50
N LEU A 751 -1.49 -3.26 -17.42
CA LEU A 751 -2.28 -2.32 -16.62
C LEU A 751 -1.61 -0.95 -16.68
N ALA A 752 -2.25 0.03 -17.26
CA ALA A 752 -1.71 1.38 -17.38
C ALA A 752 -2.63 2.38 -16.68
N ASN A 753 -2.06 3.16 -15.76
CA ASN A 753 -2.76 4.23 -15.07
C ASN A 753 -2.14 5.58 -15.43
N ALA A 754 -3.00 6.55 -15.72
CA ALA A 754 -2.61 7.93 -15.97
C ALA A 754 -3.43 8.86 -15.07
N ARG A 755 -2.79 9.90 -14.52
CA ARG A 755 -3.46 10.94 -13.73
C ARG A 755 -2.92 12.30 -14.12
N LEU A 756 -3.83 13.22 -14.37
CA LEU A 756 -3.59 14.61 -14.67
C LEU A 756 -4.39 15.47 -13.68
N GLU A 757 -3.70 16.31 -12.93
CA GLU A 757 -4.32 17.31 -12.05
C GLU A 757 -3.88 18.68 -12.51
N LYS A 758 -4.83 19.58 -12.71
CA LYS A 758 -4.56 20.93 -13.17
C LYS A 758 -5.42 21.96 -12.44
N GLU A 759 -4.78 22.97 -11.90
CA GLU A 759 -5.44 24.21 -11.54
C GLU A 759 -5.59 25.06 -12.81
N ILE A 760 -6.81 25.12 -13.33
CA ILE A 760 -7.11 25.85 -14.58
C ILE A 760 -7.21 27.33 -14.28
N PHE A 761 -7.96 27.66 -13.22
CA PHE A 761 -8.10 29.01 -12.65
C PHE A 761 -8.06 28.90 -11.12
N THR A 762 -7.90 29.97 -10.42
CA THR A 762 -7.94 30.00 -8.95
C THR A 762 -9.28 29.52 -8.36
N TRP A 763 -10.34 29.59 -9.15
CA TRP A 763 -11.71 29.17 -8.82
C TRP A 763 -12.13 27.86 -9.49
N PHE A 764 -11.24 27.23 -10.27
CA PHE A 764 -11.56 25.98 -11.01
C PHE A 764 -10.35 25.08 -11.12
N ASP A 765 -10.45 23.87 -10.58
CA ASP A 765 -9.48 22.80 -10.77
C ASP A 765 -10.13 21.54 -11.36
N ALA A 766 -9.33 20.76 -12.07
CA ALA A 766 -9.74 19.53 -12.70
C ALA A 766 -8.73 18.42 -12.43
N MET A 767 -9.23 17.24 -12.13
CA MET A 767 -8.44 16.01 -12.04
C MET A 767 -9.03 14.95 -12.97
N TYR A 768 -8.21 14.48 -13.89
CA TYR A 768 -8.55 13.36 -14.77
C TYR A 768 -7.68 12.16 -14.44
N SER A 769 -8.31 11.00 -14.29
CA SER A 769 -7.63 9.70 -14.11
C SER A 769 -8.14 8.70 -15.13
N ALA A 770 -7.24 7.98 -15.76
CA ALA A 770 -7.56 6.91 -16.69
C ALA A 770 -6.82 5.62 -16.29
N SER A 771 -7.52 4.51 -16.37
CA SER A 771 -6.97 3.16 -16.18
C SER A 771 -7.29 2.32 -17.40
N PHE A 772 -6.28 1.66 -17.96
CA PHE A 772 -6.39 0.76 -19.11
C PHE A 772 -5.87 -0.61 -18.70
N GLY A 773 -6.71 -1.63 -18.82
CA GLY A 773 -6.33 -3.03 -18.66
C GLY A 773 -6.47 -3.77 -19.99
N ILE A 774 -5.43 -4.44 -20.42
CA ILE A 774 -5.45 -5.33 -21.59
C ILE A 774 -4.91 -6.66 -21.14
N GLY A 775 -5.69 -7.72 -21.32
CA GLY A 775 -5.28 -9.10 -21.05
C GLY A 775 -5.37 -9.97 -22.29
N MET A 776 -4.41 -10.88 -22.42
CA MET A 776 -4.39 -11.92 -23.42
C MET A 776 -3.94 -13.21 -22.74
N THR A 777 -4.69 -14.28 -22.94
CA THR A 777 -4.36 -15.61 -22.41
C THR A 777 -4.37 -16.63 -23.53
N ASP A 778 -3.26 -17.33 -23.69
CA ASP A 778 -3.10 -18.45 -24.62
C ASP A 778 -3.19 -19.76 -23.83
N ILE A 779 -4.13 -20.62 -24.19
CA ILE A 779 -4.39 -21.92 -23.57
C ILE A 779 -4.00 -23.03 -24.54
N GLY A 780 -2.79 -23.57 -24.42
CA GLY A 780 -2.26 -24.55 -25.36
C GLY A 780 -2.28 -24.03 -26.80
N LYS A 781 -2.83 -24.81 -27.72
CA LYS A 781 -2.97 -24.45 -29.15
C LYS A 781 -4.37 -23.91 -29.50
N ILE A 782 -5.29 -23.84 -28.57
CA ILE A 782 -6.73 -23.84 -28.88
C ILE A 782 -7.41 -22.48 -28.72
N HIS A 783 -6.96 -21.64 -27.79
CA HIS A 783 -7.69 -20.39 -27.49
C HIS A 783 -6.77 -19.20 -27.24
N ASN A 784 -6.89 -18.17 -28.08
CA ASN A 784 -6.30 -16.85 -27.83
C ASN A 784 -7.44 -15.90 -27.44
N GLN A 785 -7.51 -15.55 -26.17
CA GLN A 785 -8.56 -14.70 -25.64
C GLN A 785 -8.02 -13.32 -25.32
N ARG A 786 -8.66 -12.30 -25.86
CA ARG A 786 -8.33 -10.91 -25.61
C ARG A 786 -9.48 -10.21 -24.93
N PHE A 787 -9.17 -9.47 -23.87
CA PHE A 787 -10.11 -8.56 -23.26
C PHE A 787 -9.45 -7.20 -22.99
N SER A 788 -10.26 -6.15 -23.01
CA SER A 788 -9.82 -4.82 -22.60
C SER A 788 -10.82 -4.19 -21.66
N VAL A 789 -10.30 -3.45 -20.69
CA VAL A 789 -11.09 -2.70 -19.71
C VAL A 789 -10.52 -1.28 -19.62
N GLN A 790 -11.39 -0.28 -19.68
CA GLN A 790 -11.04 1.12 -19.56
C GLN A 790 -11.91 1.76 -18.49
N SER A 791 -11.30 2.59 -17.67
CA SER A 791 -12.00 3.42 -16.69
C SER A 791 -11.45 4.83 -16.74
N HIS A 792 -12.34 5.81 -16.90
CA HIS A 792 -12.01 7.21 -16.94
C HIS A 792 -12.79 7.93 -15.84
N LYS A 793 -12.09 8.70 -15.01
CA LYS A 793 -12.70 9.49 -13.94
C LYS A 793 -12.29 10.94 -14.11
N LEU A 794 -13.27 11.83 -14.16
CA LEU A 794 -13.07 13.26 -14.24
C LEU A 794 -13.73 13.91 -13.01
N HIS A 795 -12.92 14.60 -12.21
CA HIS A 795 -13.36 15.38 -11.07
C HIS A 795 -13.15 16.86 -11.40
N LEU A 796 -14.19 17.67 -11.31
CA LEU A 796 -14.17 19.09 -11.50
C LEU A 796 -14.59 19.77 -10.21
N ASN A 797 -13.75 20.68 -9.70
CA ASN A 797 -14.04 21.47 -8.51
C ASN A 797 -14.15 22.94 -8.91
N LEU A 798 -15.28 23.57 -8.61
CA LEU A 798 -15.57 24.96 -8.91
C LEU A 798 -15.81 25.72 -7.60
N PHE A 799 -15.17 26.85 -7.46
CA PHE A 799 -15.25 27.78 -6.32
C PHE A 799 -15.74 29.15 -6.81
N PRO A 800 -17.03 29.27 -7.19
CA PRO A 800 -17.53 30.46 -7.86
C PRO A 800 -17.54 31.71 -6.95
N ALA A 801 -17.59 31.50 -5.65
CA ALA A 801 -17.50 32.53 -4.63
C ALA A 801 -16.92 31.96 -3.33
N THR A 802 -16.47 32.82 -2.43
CA THR A 802 -16.02 32.45 -1.08
C THR A 802 -17.10 31.63 -0.38
N ASN A 803 -16.70 30.55 0.26
CA ASN A 803 -17.57 29.60 0.97
C ASN A 803 -18.48 28.69 0.10
N HIS A 804 -18.45 28.81 -1.23
CA HIS A 804 -19.24 27.97 -2.15
C HIS A 804 -18.34 27.01 -2.92
N ARG A 805 -18.66 25.73 -2.90
CA ARG A 805 -17.95 24.70 -3.65
C ARG A 805 -18.94 23.78 -4.37
N PHE A 806 -18.74 23.63 -5.67
CA PHE A 806 -19.40 22.61 -6.49
C PHE A 806 -18.38 21.57 -6.91
N ASN A 807 -18.69 20.29 -6.76
CA ASN A 807 -17.91 19.20 -7.30
C ASN A 807 -18.76 18.44 -8.30
N LEU A 808 -18.18 18.11 -9.44
CA LEU A 808 -18.77 17.26 -10.46
C LEU A 808 -17.85 16.07 -10.68
N ASP A 809 -18.38 14.86 -10.52
CA ASP A 809 -17.66 13.62 -10.68
C ASP A 809 -18.28 12.82 -11.82
N MET A 810 -17.48 12.51 -12.82
CA MET A 810 -17.89 11.66 -13.95
C MET A 810 -17.01 10.41 -13.95
N GLU A 811 -17.64 9.24 -14.01
CA GLU A 811 -16.96 7.98 -14.20
C GLU A 811 -17.49 7.34 -15.49
N TYR A 812 -16.59 7.07 -16.44
CA TYR A 812 -16.88 6.32 -17.65
C TYR A 812 -16.11 5.00 -17.59
N TYR A 813 -16.81 3.92 -17.82
CA TYR A 813 -16.27 2.58 -17.85
C TYR A 813 -16.60 1.93 -19.19
N ARG A 814 -15.64 1.21 -19.77
CA ARG A 814 -15.82 0.41 -20.99
C ARG A 814 -15.07 -0.90 -20.84
N SER A 815 -15.72 -1.99 -21.16
CA SER A 815 -15.10 -3.31 -21.31
C SER A 815 -15.45 -3.92 -22.67
N ASN A 816 -14.50 -4.59 -23.27
CA ASN A 816 -14.67 -5.28 -24.53
C ASN A 816 -14.09 -6.70 -24.44
N LEU A 817 -14.85 -7.67 -24.83
CA LEU A 817 -14.46 -9.07 -25.04
C LEU A 817 -15.00 -9.54 -26.37
N GLN A 818 -14.11 -9.86 -27.35
CA GLN A 818 -14.49 -10.49 -28.62
C GLN A 818 -15.79 -9.89 -29.23
N ASP A 819 -15.81 -8.57 -29.46
CA ASP A 819 -16.93 -7.82 -30.06
C ASP A 819 -18.16 -7.55 -29.15
N ASN A 820 -18.19 -8.08 -27.93
CA ASN A 820 -19.18 -7.69 -26.92
C ASN A 820 -18.69 -6.48 -26.15
N GLU A 821 -19.23 -5.32 -26.47
CA GLU A 821 -18.89 -4.06 -25.82
C GLU A 821 -19.93 -3.68 -24.77
N ASN A 822 -19.46 -3.41 -23.56
CA ASN A 822 -20.26 -2.87 -22.47
C ASN A 822 -19.68 -1.53 -22.02
N SER A 823 -20.54 -0.53 -21.86
CA SER A 823 -20.13 0.77 -21.34
C SER A 823 -21.09 1.26 -20.27
N LEU A 824 -20.57 2.05 -19.34
CA LEU A 824 -21.34 2.69 -18.27
C LEU A 824 -20.80 4.10 -18.07
N MET A 825 -21.72 5.05 -17.85
CA MET A 825 -21.40 6.40 -17.43
C MET A 825 -22.13 6.72 -16.14
N LEU A 826 -21.41 7.16 -15.13
CA LEU A 826 -21.94 7.66 -13.87
C LEU A 826 -21.64 9.13 -13.76
N PHE A 827 -22.60 9.89 -13.22
CA PHE A 827 -22.48 11.30 -12.99
C PHE A 827 -22.96 11.64 -11.59
N ASN A 828 -22.09 12.29 -10.81
CA ASN A 828 -22.39 12.71 -9.45
C ASN A 828 -22.10 14.19 -9.31
N MET A 829 -22.87 14.87 -8.46
CA MET A 829 -22.69 16.29 -8.16
C MET A 829 -22.77 16.50 -6.65
N SER A 830 -21.95 17.38 -6.15
CA SER A 830 -22.10 17.86 -4.77
C SER A 830 -21.95 19.38 -4.71
N TYR A 831 -22.71 19.97 -3.81
CA TYR A 831 -22.62 21.37 -3.46
C TYR A 831 -22.37 21.51 -1.96
N ASN A 832 -21.38 22.31 -1.60
CA ASN A 832 -21.00 22.56 -0.21
C ASN A 832 -21.02 24.08 0.04
N PHE A 833 -21.69 24.48 1.11
CA PHE A 833 -21.77 25.86 1.55
C PHE A 833 -21.26 25.98 2.99
N LYS A 834 -20.18 26.70 3.18
CA LYS A 834 -19.59 26.96 4.49
C LYS A 834 -20.21 28.25 5.07
N LEU A 835 -20.87 28.14 6.21
CA LEU A 835 -21.44 29.30 6.87
C LEU A 835 -20.33 30.27 7.31
N PRO A 836 -20.37 31.54 6.88
CA PRO A 836 -19.39 32.54 7.28
C PRO A 836 -19.31 32.65 8.81
N GLN A 837 -18.09 32.79 9.34
CA GLN A 837 -17.80 32.92 10.77
C GLN A 837 -18.28 31.74 11.65
N ARG A 838 -18.92 30.71 11.10
CA ARG A 838 -19.32 29.48 11.81
C ARG A 838 -18.53 28.28 11.30
N ARG A 839 -18.37 27.29 12.18
CA ARG A 839 -17.66 26.04 11.87
C ARG A 839 -18.61 24.97 11.34
N ILE A 840 -19.57 25.39 10.55
CA ILE A 840 -20.66 24.59 10.01
C ILE A 840 -20.59 24.67 8.49
N GLU A 841 -20.68 23.52 7.84
CA GLU A 841 -20.79 23.37 6.39
C GLU A 841 -22.09 22.63 6.07
N LEU A 842 -22.92 23.20 5.21
CA LEU A 842 -24.07 22.54 4.60
C LEU A 842 -23.59 21.80 3.37
N TYR A 843 -24.05 20.60 3.13
CA TYR A 843 -23.79 19.88 1.89
C TYR A 843 -25.05 19.28 1.28
N LEU A 844 -25.06 19.25 -0.05
CA LEU A 844 -26.03 18.56 -0.88
C LEU A 844 -25.24 17.63 -1.81
N GLU A 845 -25.56 16.35 -1.83
CA GLU A 845 -24.93 15.36 -2.71
C GLU A 845 -26.00 14.65 -3.53
N TRP A 846 -25.79 14.60 -4.85
CA TRP A 846 -26.64 13.89 -5.78
C TRP A 846 -25.81 12.85 -6.51
N ASN A 847 -25.95 11.60 -6.16
CA ASN A 847 -25.20 10.48 -6.68
C ASN A 847 -26.01 9.74 -7.74
N ASN A 848 -25.31 9.22 -8.78
CA ASN A 848 -25.90 8.51 -9.91
C ASN A 848 -27.05 9.28 -10.56
N ILE A 849 -26.81 10.53 -10.97
CA ILE A 849 -27.84 11.44 -11.53
C ILE A 849 -28.54 10.81 -12.74
N LEU A 850 -27.79 10.03 -13.56
CA LEU A 850 -28.32 9.36 -14.75
C LEU A 850 -29.18 8.12 -14.40
N ASN A 851 -29.25 7.75 -13.12
CA ASN A 851 -29.97 6.58 -12.60
C ASN A 851 -29.63 5.27 -13.34
N ASN A 852 -28.36 5.06 -13.68
CA ASN A 852 -27.90 3.80 -14.26
C ASN A 852 -27.91 2.72 -13.19
N ARG A 853 -28.66 1.63 -13.42
CA ARG A 853 -28.92 0.58 -12.44
C ARG A 853 -28.07 -0.68 -12.66
N ASN A 854 -27.52 -0.86 -13.83
CA ASN A 854 -26.80 -2.06 -14.20
C ASN A 854 -25.39 -1.74 -14.65
N PHE A 855 -24.42 -2.50 -14.14
CA PHE A 855 -23.04 -2.47 -14.57
C PHE A 855 -22.60 -3.85 -15.02
N HIS A 856 -22.04 -3.94 -16.21
CA HIS A 856 -21.51 -5.17 -16.77
C HIS A 856 -20.00 -5.09 -16.88
N THR A 857 -19.32 -6.13 -16.42
CA THR A 857 -17.86 -6.25 -16.56
C THR A 857 -17.48 -7.67 -16.91
N ILE A 858 -16.29 -7.81 -17.47
CA ILE A 858 -15.77 -9.10 -17.93
C ILE A 858 -14.44 -9.33 -17.24
N ILE A 859 -14.27 -10.54 -16.75
CA ILE A 859 -13.02 -10.99 -16.14
C ILE A 859 -12.63 -12.29 -16.82
N SER A 860 -11.40 -12.36 -17.28
CA SER A 860 -10.79 -13.58 -17.75
C SER A 860 -9.90 -14.16 -16.66
N SER A 861 -10.04 -15.43 -16.39
CA SER A 861 -9.09 -16.24 -15.61
C SER A 861 -8.29 -17.14 -16.53
N GLN A 862 -7.48 -18.01 -15.96
CA GLN A 862 -6.60 -18.89 -16.72
C GLN A 862 -7.33 -19.83 -17.70
N HIS A 863 -8.54 -20.28 -17.37
CA HIS A 863 -9.33 -21.22 -18.17
C HIS A 863 -10.82 -20.87 -18.21
N SER A 864 -11.20 -19.64 -17.82
CA SER A 864 -12.59 -19.22 -17.87
C SER A 864 -12.74 -17.74 -18.18
N ILE A 865 -13.86 -17.40 -18.80
CA ILE A 865 -14.37 -16.04 -18.95
C ILE A 865 -15.65 -15.93 -18.14
N ILE A 866 -15.74 -14.88 -17.35
CA ILE A 866 -16.89 -14.59 -16.54
C ILE A 866 -17.39 -13.18 -16.85
N SER A 867 -18.55 -13.09 -17.52
CA SER A 867 -19.28 -11.84 -17.67
C SER A 867 -20.15 -11.64 -16.45
N ARG A 868 -20.00 -10.51 -15.76
CA ARG A 868 -20.71 -10.19 -14.52
C ARG A 868 -21.58 -8.98 -14.68
N SER A 869 -22.76 -9.04 -14.08
CA SER A 869 -23.68 -7.92 -13.94
C SER A 869 -23.84 -7.58 -12.46
N TYR A 870 -23.90 -6.29 -12.15
CA TYR A 870 -24.09 -5.78 -10.79
C TYR A 870 -25.28 -4.84 -10.78
N LEU A 871 -26.11 -4.95 -9.77
CA LEU A 871 -27.13 -3.95 -9.49
C LEU A 871 -26.49 -2.76 -8.80
N LEU A 872 -26.55 -1.59 -9.45
CA LEU A 872 -26.05 -0.34 -8.89
C LEU A 872 -27.09 0.35 -8.02
N ARG A 873 -26.58 1.18 -7.10
CA ARG A 873 -27.43 2.05 -6.30
C ARG A 873 -28.21 3.02 -7.20
N PRO A 874 -29.49 3.31 -6.89
CA PRO A 874 -30.27 4.25 -7.67
C PRO A 874 -29.74 5.69 -7.60
N SER A 875 -30.34 6.58 -8.34
CA SER A 875 -30.16 8.02 -8.15
C SER A 875 -30.56 8.40 -6.73
N GLN A 876 -29.65 9.07 -5.99
CA GLN A 876 -29.80 9.35 -4.56
C GLN A 876 -29.48 10.80 -4.27
N LEU A 877 -30.36 11.45 -3.52
CA LEU A 877 -30.17 12.80 -3.05
C LEU A 877 -29.98 12.83 -1.53
N GLN A 878 -28.90 13.43 -1.07
CA GLN A 878 -28.54 13.54 0.34
C GLN A 878 -28.26 14.99 0.70
N VAL A 879 -28.70 15.42 1.87
CA VAL A 879 -28.38 16.71 2.48
C VAL A 879 -27.83 16.51 3.87
N GLY A 880 -26.99 17.41 4.32
CA GLY A 880 -26.47 17.30 5.69
C GLY A 880 -25.65 18.47 6.15
N LEU A 881 -25.20 18.34 7.36
CA LEU A 881 -24.39 19.30 8.13
C LEU A 881 -23.07 18.66 8.52
N ARG A 882 -21.99 19.39 8.35
CA ARG A 882 -20.66 19.02 8.85
C ARG A 882 -20.21 20.08 9.83
N PHE A 883 -19.64 19.64 10.95
CA PHE A 883 -19.16 20.48 12.03
C PHE A 883 -17.67 20.26 12.27
N SER A 884 -16.90 21.30 12.44
CA SER A 884 -15.56 21.23 13.00
C SER A 884 -15.61 21.53 14.50
N LEU A 885 -15.22 20.56 15.30
CA LEU A 885 -15.08 20.68 16.75
C LEU A 885 -13.72 21.31 17.06
N GLN A 886 -13.69 22.47 17.67
CA GLN A 886 -12.44 23.15 18.05
C GLN A 886 -12.65 23.93 19.33
#